data_1f33c1242248bc9d056986940a399e28
#
_entry.id   1f33c1242248bc9d056986940a399e28
#
_cell.length_a   1.000
_cell.length_b   1.000
_cell.length_c   1.000
_cell.angle_alpha   90.00
_cell.angle_beta   90.00
_cell.angle_gamma   90.00
#
_symmetry.space_group_name_H-M   'P 1'
#
loop_
_entity.id
_entity.type
_entity.pdbx_description
1 polymer ?
#
loop_
_entity_poly.entity_id
_entity_poly.type
_entity_poly.pdbx_seq_one_letter_code
_entity_poly.pdbx_strand_id
1 'polypeptide(L)'
;MRNRKSRRITFILLCLALLPITLGRQLVLVLSQEDLKEAAADSINLVDDPSDTGFDDFIDSEAKPDYVLDPGSWSPIFEPATAPQVHLEHEGEYYSSVSKIVKAYSRGDERAMEKAASEIEAAASAGHPHAQSILGFLYGMGIGRERSKAKSFLYHHFAAEGGNMQSKMALAYTYSRQEMHDKAVKLYAELAEVAINSFLISKDSPVIEPVRIHSGAEENKEALRKSRGEEDEDFQILEYQAQKGNAGAMYKIGIFYYFGLRGVRRDHTKALTWFLKAVEKGEARSMELLGEIYARGAGVERNFSKALEWLTLASRQQLYSAYNGLGYLYVKGYGVEKNYTKAKEYFEKAADNGEAGGFYNLGVMYLKGIGVKRDVKIASKYFITAFDAGQPKAFYQLAKMFHTGVGLKKNVPLASSLYKLVAERGPWSSLSRWALESYLRGDVGRAFLLYSRMAELGYEIAQSNAAWILDKYGERSMCLGESGICSDEERHQRSHALWWQASEQGNEHAALLIGDAYYYGRGTERDYDRAAEAYMHAKSQSNAQAMFNLGYMHEHGQGLPFDLHLAKRYYDQALEVDHAAKLPVTLALGSLWIRKNYANGILVNVIDSLPEIYPKVEAWVEDVLMEEGNATILTLFVCLLTVLYLRERQRRHVAAAAGEVAFPHQLGEQGVPVIH
;
A
#
# COMPACT_ATOMS: atom_id res chain seq x y z
N MET A 1 24.60 7.58 -36.25
CA MET A 1 23.85 8.39 -35.27
C MET A 1 22.51 7.77 -34.79
N ARG A 2 22.07 6.64 -35.33
CA ARG A 2 20.79 5.96 -34.93
C ARG A 2 20.91 5.09 -33.66
N ASN A 3 22.09 4.64 -33.26
CA ASN A 3 22.28 3.72 -32.13
C ASN A 3 22.44 4.35 -30.72
N ARG A 4 22.55 5.68 -30.62
CA ARG A 4 22.66 6.36 -29.31
C ARG A 4 21.29 6.73 -28.71
N LYS A 5 20.24 6.92 -29.53
CA LYS A 5 18.87 7.17 -29.03
C LYS A 5 18.21 5.90 -28.49
N SER A 6 18.42 4.75 -29.13
CA SER A 6 17.89 3.46 -28.66
C SER A 6 18.49 3.04 -27.30
N ARG A 7 19.77 3.25 -27.07
CA ARG A 7 20.41 2.92 -25.77
C ARG A 7 20.00 3.87 -24.64
N ARG A 8 19.66 5.12 -24.93
CA ARG A 8 19.11 6.04 -23.89
C ARG A 8 17.68 5.70 -23.51
N ILE A 9 16.85 5.29 -24.46
CA ILE A 9 15.47 4.85 -24.19
C ILE A 9 15.48 3.53 -23.39
N THR A 10 16.36 2.59 -23.72
CA THR A 10 16.52 1.32 -22.99
C THR A 10 17.09 1.55 -21.57
N PHE A 11 17.95 2.55 -21.39
CA PHE A 11 18.49 2.90 -20.06
C PHE A 11 17.45 3.63 -19.19
N ILE A 12 16.62 4.48 -19.78
CA ILE A 12 15.50 5.14 -19.08
C ILE A 12 14.43 4.11 -18.69
N LEU A 13 14.12 3.15 -19.54
CA LEU A 13 13.21 2.05 -19.22
C LEU A 13 13.80 1.08 -18.17
N LEU A 14 15.12 0.89 -18.14
CA LEU A 14 15.78 0.10 -17.11
C LEU A 14 15.90 0.84 -15.77
N CYS A 15 16.07 2.17 -15.79
CA CYS A 15 16.05 2.99 -14.57
C CYS A 15 14.65 3.14 -13.99
N LEU A 16 13.59 3.13 -14.83
CA LEU A 16 12.19 3.07 -14.37
C LEU A 16 11.82 1.69 -13.80
N ALA A 17 12.51 0.62 -14.22
CA ALA A 17 12.34 -0.73 -13.67
C ALA A 17 13.13 -0.98 -12.37
N LEU A 18 14.05 -0.08 -11.99
CA LEU A 18 14.87 -0.18 -10.78
C LEU A 18 14.54 0.85 -9.69
N LEU A 19 13.57 1.75 -9.95
CA LEU A 19 12.94 2.52 -8.87
C LEU A 19 12.15 1.55 -7.98
N PRO A 20 12.28 1.66 -6.66
CA PRO A 20 11.58 0.76 -5.76
C PRO A 20 10.09 0.84 -6.06
N ILE A 21 9.56 -0.30 -6.43
CA ILE A 21 8.23 -0.60 -6.98
C ILE A 21 7.07 -0.09 -6.10
N THR A 22 7.33 0.48 -4.93
CA THR A 22 6.35 0.83 -3.92
C THR A 22 5.74 2.24 -4.05
N LEU A 23 6.44 3.23 -4.60
CA LEU A 23 5.90 4.60 -4.77
C LEU A 23 5.18 4.82 -6.11
N GLY A 24 5.52 4.03 -7.13
CA GLY A 24 5.03 4.25 -8.50
C GLY A 24 3.65 3.68 -8.81
N ARG A 25 3.21 2.63 -8.08
CA ARG A 25 2.02 1.88 -8.52
C ARG A 25 0.68 2.57 -8.20
N GLN A 26 0.56 3.31 -7.11
CA GLN A 26 -0.66 4.08 -6.83
C GLN A 26 -0.80 5.36 -7.68
N LEU A 27 0.31 5.92 -8.14
CA LEU A 27 0.36 7.13 -8.95
C LEU A 27 0.10 6.88 -10.44
N VAL A 28 0.54 5.73 -10.95
CA VAL A 28 0.46 5.38 -12.38
C VAL A 28 -0.98 5.16 -12.86
N LEU A 29 -1.90 4.80 -11.96
CA LEU A 29 -3.31 4.54 -12.31
C LEU A 29 -4.21 5.78 -12.28
N VAL A 30 -3.77 6.89 -11.66
CA VAL A 30 -4.58 8.10 -11.51
C VAL A 30 -4.08 9.25 -12.39
N LEU A 31 -2.78 9.25 -12.73
CA LEU A 31 -2.14 10.35 -13.47
C LEU A 31 -0.98 9.83 -14.30
N SER A 32 -1.10 9.87 -15.62
CA SER A 32 0.06 9.71 -16.49
C SER A 32 0.85 11.04 -16.56
N GLN A 33 2.18 10.94 -16.76
CA GLN A 33 3.00 12.13 -17.05
C GLN A 33 2.50 12.90 -18.30
N GLU A 34 1.81 12.21 -19.18
CA GLU A 34 1.23 12.77 -20.39
C GLU A 34 0.04 13.67 -20.06
N ASP A 35 -0.84 13.26 -19.14
CA ASP A 35 -1.99 14.06 -18.69
C ASP A 35 -1.57 15.39 -18.06
N LEU A 36 -0.48 15.38 -17.26
CA LEU A 36 0.06 16.60 -16.64
C LEU A 36 0.75 17.51 -17.65
N LYS A 37 1.45 16.93 -18.63
CA LYS A 37 2.12 17.68 -19.72
C LYS A 37 1.11 18.26 -20.70
N GLU A 38 0.05 17.53 -21.02
CA GLU A 38 -1.05 17.98 -21.86
C GLU A 38 -1.81 19.13 -21.20
N ALA A 39 -2.16 19.00 -19.90
CA ALA A 39 -2.77 20.08 -19.13
C ALA A 39 -1.88 21.34 -19.01
N ALA A 40 -0.56 21.17 -18.97
CA ALA A 40 0.39 22.28 -18.96
C ALA A 40 0.57 22.93 -20.33
N ALA A 41 0.44 22.17 -21.42
CA ALA A 41 0.51 22.67 -22.79
C ALA A 41 -0.74 23.51 -23.19
N ASP A 42 -1.92 23.11 -22.70
CA ASP A 42 -3.19 23.82 -22.93
C ASP A 42 -3.32 25.14 -22.17
N SER A 43 -2.37 25.46 -21.27
CA SER A 43 -2.43 26.61 -20.36
C SER A 43 -2.09 27.98 -20.98
N ILE A 44 -2.34 28.17 -22.28
CA ILE A 44 -1.85 29.36 -23.05
C ILE A 44 -2.52 30.69 -22.66
N ASN A 45 -3.70 30.68 -21.99
CA ASN A 45 -4.44 31.91 -21.68
C ASN A 45 -5.03 31.89 -20.26
N LEU A 46 -4.17 32.01 -19.24
CA LEU A 46 -4.66 32.05 -17.85
C LEU A 46 -4.49 33.42 -17.22
N VAL A 47 -5.58 33.88 -16.63
CA VAL A 47 -5.67 35.16 -15.92
C VAL A 47 -4.92 35.03 -14.59
N ASP A 48 -3.99 35.97 -14.33
CA ASP A 48 -3.39 36.15 -13.00
C ASP A 48 -4.46 36.67 -12.05
N ASP A 49 -4.85 35.86 -11.05
CA ASP A 49 -5.74 36.31 -10.00
C ASP A 49 -4.94 37.02 -8.89
N PRO A 50 -5.17 38.33 -8.66
CA PRO A 50 -4.41 39.09 -7.66
C PRO A 50 -4.87 38.84 -6.21
N SER A 51 -5.94 38.07 -5.98
CA SER A 51 -6.61 38.01 -4.67
C SER A 51 -6.06 36.95 -3.69
N ASP A 52 -5.07 36.13 -4.11
CA ASP A 52 -4.48 35.08 -3.25
C ASP A 52 -3.38 35.62 -2.33
N THR A 53 -3.77 36.47 -1.36
CA THR A 53 -2.84 37.11 -0.42
C THR A 53 -2.69 36.37 0.93
N GLY A 54 -3.28 35.18 1.09
CA GLY A 54 -3.53 34.61 2.41
C GLY A 54 -2.79 33.33 2.79
N PHE A 55 -2.02 32.68 1.90
CA PHE A 55 -1.42 31.39 2.20
C PHE A 55 0.10 31.46 2.30
N ASP A 56 0.64 31.12 3.47
CA ASP A 56 2.08 30.97 3.64
C ASP A 56 2.53 29.61 3.07
N ASP A 57 2.88 29.60 1.77
CA ASP A 57 3.33 28.38 1.07
C ASP A 57 4.69 27.87 1.56
N PHE A 58 5.46 28.71 2.27
CA PHE A 58 6.51 28.26 3.17
C PHE A 58 5.85 27.91 4.49
N ILE A 59 5.25 26.71 4.50
CA ILE A 59 4.48 26.21 5.61
C ILE A 59 5.30 26.32 6.89
N ASP A 60 4.90 27.25 7.74
CA ASP A 60 5.39 27.32 9.08
C ASP A 60 4.79 26.13 9.82
N SER A 61 5.53 25.02 9.81
CA SER A 61 5.23 23.95 10.72
C SER A 61 5.55 24.46 12.13
N GLU A 62 4.68 25.32 12.68
CA GLU A 62 4.60 25.38 14.12
C GLU A 62 4.42 23.93 14.56
N ALA A 63 5.46 23.35 15.13
CA ALA A 63 5.41 22.03 15.65
C ALA A 63 4.35 22.07 16.75
N LYS A 64 3.12 21.76 16.38
CA LYS A 64 2.16 21.32 17.39
C LYS A 64 2.85 20.13 18.03
N PRO A 65 2.86 20.03 19.37
CA PRO A 65 3.60 18.99 20.05
C PRO A 65 3.24 17.67 19.43
N ASP A 66 4.26 16.90 19.02
CA ASP A 66 4.07 15.54 18.55
C ASP A 66 3.36 14.80 19.68
N TYR A 67 2.09 14.50 19.48
CA TYR A 67 1.33 13.76 20.47
C TYR A 67 1.99 12.41 20.64
N VAL A 68 2.67 12.23 21.75
CA VAL A 68 3.10 10.94 22.23
C VAL A 68 1.83 10.16 22.52
N LEU A 69 1.45 9.32 21.57
CA LEU A 69 0.32 8.43 21.73
C LEU A 69 0.65 7.45 22.85
N ASP A 70 0.07 7.68 24.03
CA ASP A 70 0.14 6.70 25.11
C ASP A 70 -0.48 5.38 24.60
N PRO A 71 0.26 4.24 24.63
CA PRO A 71 -0.25 2.96 24.17
C PRO A 71 -1.48 2.47 24.93
N GLY A 72 -1.74 3.00 26.12
CA GLY A 72 -2.94 2.72 26.91
C GLY A 72 -4.16 3.56 26.55
N SER A 73 -3.97 4.65 25.82
CA SER A 73 -5.03 5.59 25.44
C SER A 73 -5.63 5.21 24.09
N TRP A 74 -6.94 5.03 24.04
CA TRP A 74 -7.69 4.70 22.84
C TRP A 74 -8.12 5.94 22.03
N SER A 75 -7.97 7.13 22.61
CA SER A 75 -8.37 8.39 22.00
C SER A 75 -7.70 8.66 20.66
N PRO A 76 -6.40 8.37 20.49
CA PRO A 76 -5.71 8.59 19.22
C PRO A 76 -6.06 7.60 18.13
N ILE A 77 -6.72 6.48 18.45
CA ILE A 77 -7.13 5.49 17.43
C ILE A 77 -8.20 6.06 16.51
N PHE A 78 -9.07 6.90 17.05
CA PHE A 78 -10.17 7.45 16.30
C PHE A 78 -9.97 8.92 15.93
N GLU A 79 -9.15 9.67 16.69
CA GLU A 79 -8.77 11.04 16.32
C GLU A 79 -7.41 11.48 16.88
N PRO A 80 -6.49 11.95 16.05
CA PRO A 80 -5.36 12.72 16.53
C PRO A 80 -5.87 14.08 17.00
N ALA A 81 -5.47 14.48 18.20
CA ALA A 81 -5.84 15.77 18.78
C ALA A 81 -5.13 16.90 18.02
N THR A 82 -5.67 17.36 16.91
CA THR A 82 -5.14 18.47 16.11
C THR A 82 -5.94 19.75 16.24
N ALA A 83 -7.07 19.73 16.99
CA ALA A 83 -7.81 20.94 17.32
C ALA A 83 -7.24 21.56 18.61
N PRO A 84 -7.35 22.91 18.80
CA PRO A 84 -7.17 23.49 20.11
C PRO A 84 -8.08 22.73 21.07
N GLN A 85 -7.56 22.38 22.26
CA GLN A 85 -8.33 21.67 23.29
C GLN A 85 -9.57 22.47 23.68
N VAL A 86 -10.59 22.42 22.87
CA VAL A 86 -11.92 22.74 23.28
C VAL A 86 -12.34 21.54 24.11
N HIS A 87 -12.44 21.71 25.43
CA HIS A 87 -13.04 20.71 26.30
C HIS A 87 -14.48 20.49 25.83
N LEU A 88 -14.69 19.43 25.04
CA LEU A 88 -16.01 19.04 24.60
C LEU A 88 -16.73 18.44 25.82
N GLU A 89 -17.95 18.86 26.05
CA GLU A 89 -18.82 18.19 27.01
C GLU A 89 -18.89 16.70 26.63
N HIS A 90 -18.87 15.81 27.64
CA HIS A 90 -18.88 14.35 27.47
C HIS A 90 -17.60 13.70 26.85
N GLU A 91 -16.48 14.39 26.78
CA GLU A 91 -15.24 13.83 26.23
C GLU A 91 -14.78 12.55 26.96
N GLY A 92 -14.83 12.55 28.29
CA GLY A 92 -14.47 11.38 29.12
C GLY A 92 -15.39 10.17 28.90
N GLU A 93 -16.69 10.41 28.70
CA GLU A 93 -17.67 9.37 28.38
C GLU A 93 -17.43 8.79 26.98
N TYR A 94 -17.11 9.65 26.01
CA TYR A 94 -16.75 9.25 24.67
C TYR A 94 -15.56 8.28 24.66
N TYR A 95 -14.44 8.62 25.30
CA TYR A 95 -13.25 7.75 25.35
C TYR A 95 -13.53 6.42 26.05
N SER A 96 -14.27 6.45 27.14
CA SER A 96 -14.70 5.25 27.85
C SER A 96 -15.52 4.32 26.96
N SER A 97 -16.47 4.88 26.23
CA SER A 97 -17.37 4.12 25.36
C SER A 97 -16.67 3.54 24.14
N VAL A 98 -15.74 4.29 23.51
CA VAL A 98 -14.90 3.79 22.44
C VAL A 98 -14.03 2.63 22.90
N SER A 99 -13.41 2.73 24.09
CA SER A 99 -12.63 1.63 24.67
C SER A 99 -13.49 0.37 24.91
N LYS A 100 -14.74 0.55 25.37
CA LYS A 100 -15.70 -0.56 25.55
C LYS A 100 -16.07 -1.21 24.22
N ILE A 101 -16.31 -0.41 23.16
CA ILE A 101 -16.60 -0.90 21.80
C ILE A 101 -15.46 -1.81 21.32
N VAL A 102 -14.22 -1.32 21.36
CA VAL A 102 -13.08 -2.10 20.88
C VAL A 102 -12.90 -3.39 21.67
N LYS A 103 -13.04 -3.34 23.00
CA LYS A 103 -12.92 -4.53 23.86
C LYS A 103 -14.08 -5.53 23.62
N ALA A 104 -15.30 -5.04 23.47
CA ALA A 104 -16.46 -5.89 23.20
C ALA A 104 -16.31 -6.58 21.83
N TYR A 105 -15.85 -5.83 20.84
CA TYR A 105 -15.59 -6.37 19.50
C TYR A 105 -14.52 -7.46 19.51
N SER A 106 -13.36 -7.22 20.11
CA SER A 106 -12.29 -8.21 20.24
C SER A 106 -12.72 -9.51 20.96
N ARG A 107 -13.71 -9.43 21.87
CA ARG A 107 -14.20 -10.56 22.66
C ARG A 107 -15.41 -11.26 22.04
N GLY A 108 -16.02 -10.68 21.03
CA GLY A 108 -17.28 -11.16 20.48
C GLY A 108 -18.46 -11.04 21.46
N ASP A 109 -18.43 -10.02 22.36
CA ASP A 109 -19.47 -9.79 23.37
C ASP A 109 -20.54 -8.82 22.83
N GLU A 110 -21.61 -9.39 22.31
CA GLU A 110 -22.71 -8.69 21.68
C GLU A 110 -23.42 -7.72 22.65
N ARG A 111 -23.70 -8.16 23.88
CA ARG A 111 -24.41 -7.34 24.88
C ARG A 111 -23.56 -6.13 25.32
N ALA A 112 -22.26 -6.36 25.53
CA ALA A 112 -21.36 -5.26 25.85
C ALA A 112 -21.22 -4.27 24.69
N MET A 113 -21.27 -4.75 23.45
CA MET A 113 -21.26 -3.93 22.25
C MET A 113 -22.49 -3.07 22.13
N GLU A 114 -23.68 -3.63 22.27
CA GLU A 114 -24.95 -2.92 22.19
C GLU A 114 -25.04 -1.81 23.24
N LYS A 115 -24.61 -2.11 24.47
CA LYS A 115 -24.54 -1.13 25.54
C LYS A 115 -23.56 0.00 25.21
N ALA A 116 -22.35 -0.31 24.75
CA ALA A 116 -21.35 0.69 24.39
C ALA A 116 -21.81 1.55 23.19
N ALA A 117 -22.50 0.94 22.21
CA ALA A 117 -23.09 1.67 21.09
C ALA A 117 -24.21 2.64 21.56
N SER A 118 -25.00 2.27 22.59
CA SER A 118 -26.01 3.14 23.18
C SER A 118 -25.38 4.34 23.93
N GLU A 119 -24.26 4.12 24.59
CA GLU A 119 -23.49 5.20 25.24
C GLU A 119 -22.94 6.21 24.20
N ILE A 120 -22.41 5.70 23.08
CA ILE A 120 -21.94 6.55 21.95
C ILE A 120 -23.13 7.31 21.32
N GLU A 121 -24.29 6.69 21.17
CA GLU A 121 -25.49 7.34 20.63
C GLU A 121 -25.97 8.47 21.53
N ALA A 122 -25.90 8.32 22.86
CA ALA A 122 -26.20 9.38 23.80
C ALA A 122 -25.26 10.59 23.64
N ALA A 123 -23.94 10.36 23.56
CA ALA A 123 -22.96 11.41 23.34
C ALA A 123 -23.12 12.06 21.94
N ALA A 124 -23.43 11.28 20.91
CA ALA A 124 -23.67 11.79 19.56
C ALA A 124 -24.92 12.66 19.49
N SER A 125 -25.98 12.29 20.23
CA SER A 125 -27.23 13.07 20.35
C SER A 125 -27.03 14.37 21.10
N ALA A 126 -26.06 14.42 22.03
CA ALA A 126 -25.61 15.64 22.69
C ALA A 126 -24.78 16.57 21.78
N GLY A 127 -24.52 16.17 20.55
CA GLY A 127 -23.81 16.99 19.56
C GLY A 127 -22.29 16.77 19.52
N HIS A 128 -21.74 15.74 20.21
CA HIS A 128 -20.30 15.47 20.25
C HIS A 128 -19.80 14.97 18.88
N PRO A 129 -18.95 15.72 18.13
CA PRO A 129 -18.62 15.39 16.74
C PRO A 129 -17.91 14.04 16.58
N HIS A 130 -17.03 13.68 17.53
CA HIS A 130 -16.29 12.42 17.49
C HIS A 130 -17.22 11.22 17.75
N ALA A 131 -18.18 11.37 18.66
CA ALA A 131 -19.20 10.35 18.90
C ALA A 131 -20.12 10.17 17.67
N GLN A 132 -20.51 11.27 17.02
CA GLN A 132 -21.26 11.23 15.77
C GLN A 132 -20.49 10.50 14.67
N SER A 133 -19.18 10.72 14.55
CA SER A 133 -18.32 10.03 13.60
C SER A 133 -18.27 8.51 13.83
N ILE A 134 -18.13 8.08 15.09
CA ILE A 134 -18.14 6.66 15.45
C ILE A 134 -19.52 6.05 15.22
N LEU A 135 -20.59 6.76 15.62
CA LEU A 135 -21.95 6.28 15.40
C LEU A 135 -22.26 6.12 13.90
N GLY A 136 -21.78 7.05 13.06
CA GLY A 136 -21.87 6.93 11.61
C GLY A 136 -21.19 5.66 11.10
N PHE A 137 -20.01 5.34 11.60
CA PHE A 137 -19.29 4.11 11.29
C PHE A 137 -20.04 2.85 11.76
N LEU A 138 -20.59 2.85 12.99
CA LEU A 138 -21.35 1.71 13.52
C LEU A 138 -22.59 1.42 12.65
N TYR A 139 -23.34 2.46 12.24
CA TYR A 139 -24.46 2.29 11.30
C TYR A 139 -24.00 1.83 9.92
N GLY A 140 -22.86 2.29 9.41
CA GLY A 140 -22.32 1.89 8.13
C GLY A 140 -21.94 0.40 8.08
N MET A 141 -21.33 -0.06 9.16
CA MET A 141 -20.90 -1.46 9.31
C MET A 141 -22.01 -2.38 9.81
N GLY A 142 -23.02 -1.84 10.52
CA GLY A 142 -24.03 -2.63 11.21
C GLY A 142 -23.49 -3.30 12.47
N ILE A 143 -22.63 -2.63 13.22
CA ILE A 143 -22.01 -3.14 14.45
C ILE A 143 -22.76 -2.56 15.66
N GLY A 144 -23.39 -3.41 16.45
CA GLY A 144 -24.21 -3.02 17.60
C GLY A 144 -25.41 -2.13 17.25
N ARG A 145 -25.69 -1.95 15.99
CA ARG A 145 -26.83 -1.22 15.40
C ARG A 145 -27.20 -1.82 14.06
N GLU A 146 -28.47 -1.75 13.70
CA GLU A 146 -28.92 -2.14 12.37
C GLU A 146 -28.21 -1.33 11.27
N ARG A 147 -27.78 -2.03 10.24
CA ARG A 147 -27.03 -1.41 9.13
C ARG A 147 -27.89 -0.42 8.37
N SER A 148 -27.43 0.84 8.29
CA SER A 148 -28.11 1.90 7.54
C SER A 148 -27.13 2.88 6.91
N LYS A 149 -26.96 2.79 5.58
CA LYS A 149 -26.11 3.73 4.83
C LYS A 149 -26.59 5.18 4.95
N ALA A 150 -27.91 5.38 5.04
CA ALA A 150 -28.50 6.72 5.17
C ALA A 150 -28.14 7.36 6.52
N LYS A 151 -28.31 6.62 7.63
CA LYS A 151 -27.91 7.10 8.96
C LYS A 151 -26.40 7.31 9.05
N SER A 152 -25.60 6.38 8.51
CA SER A 152 -24.14 6.53 8.44
C SER A 152 -23.74 7.84 7.77
N PHE A 153 -24.28 8.11 6.59
CA PHE A 153 -24.00 9.34 5.86
C PHE A 153 -24.41 10.59 6.65
N LEU A 154 -25.61 10.58 7.29
CA LEU A 154 -26.13 11.70 8.07
C LEU A 154 -25.24 12.01 9.27
N TYR A 155 -24.84 11.00 10.05
CA TYR A 155 -23.98 11.19 11.21
C TYR A 155 -22.56 11.64 10.81
N HIS A 156 -22.02 11.15 9.69
CA HIS A 156 -20.75 11.68 9.16
C HIS A 156 -20.88 13.14 8.72
N HIS A 157 -22.05 13.55 8.19
CA HIS A 157 -22.30 14.94 7.82
C HIS A 157 -22.29 15.85 9.05
N PHE A 158 -23.02 15.51 10.10
CA PHE A 158 -23.01 16.27 11.36
C PHE A 158 -21.61 16.31 11.99
N ALA A 159 -20.93 15.19 12.02
CA ALA A 159 -19.57 15.14 12.55
C ALA A 159 -18.59 16.01 11.74
N ALA A 160 -18.70 16.03 10.42
CA ALA A 160 -17.86 16.84 9.56
C ALA A 160 -18.12 18.35 9.73
N GLU A 161 -19.39 18.75 9.91
CA GLU A 161 -19.76 20.12 10.26
C GLU A 161 -19.21 20.51 11.63
N GLY A 162 -19.17 19.57 12.60
CA GLY A 162 -18.53 19.72 13.90
C GLY A 162 -16.99 19.68 13.86
N GLY A 163 -16.38 19.62 12.67
CA GLY A 163 -14.93 19.69 12.49
C GLY A 163 -14.19 18.33 12.51
N ASN A 164 -14.92 17.21 12.58
CA ASN A 164 -14.29 15.88 12.59
C ASN A 164 -13.63 15.55 11.25
N MET A 165 -12.28 15.42 11.24
CA MET A 165 -11.49 15.22 10.03
C MET A 165 -11.73 13.85 9.40
N GLN A 166 -11.91 12.79 10.19
CA GLN A 166 -12.18 11.45 9.65
C GLN A 166 -13.53 11.41 8.93
N SER A 167 -14.56 12.05 9.49
CA SER A 167 -15.85 12.15 8.80
C SER A 167 -15.78 13.00 7.53
N LYS A 168 -14.98 14.08 7.52
CA LYS A 168 -14.70 14.81 6.27
C LYS A 168 -14.06 13.91 5.22
N MET A 169 -13.10 13.04 5.62
CA MET A 169 -12.45 12.08 4.73
C MET A 169 -13.44 11.05 4.17
N ALA A 170 -14.28 10.45 5.01
CA ALA A 170 -15.31 9.49 4.61
C ALA A 170 -16.33 10.11 3.64
N LEU A 171 -16.79 11.33 3.91
CA LEU A 171 -17.68 12.06 3.01
C LEU A 171 -17.01 12.43 1.68
N ALA A 172 -15.77 12.91 1.72
CA ALA A 172 -15.01 13.24 0.51
C ALA A 172 -14.85 12.01 -0.39
N TYR A 173 -14.54 10.85 0.19
CA TYR A 173 -14.47 9.59 -0.53
C TYR A 173 -15.84 9.18 -1.10
N THR A 174 -16.90 9.30 -0.31
CA THR A 174 -18.26 8.99 -0.77
C THR A 174 -18.67 9.90 -1.93
N TYR A 175 -18.41 11.20 -1.85
CA TYR A 175 -18.69 12.14 -2.94
C TYR A 175 -17.85 11.86 -4.18
N SER A 176 -16.57 11.48 -4.00
CA SER A 176 -15.69 11.12 -5.12
C SER A 176 -16.21 9.89 -5.89
N ARG A 177 -16.69 8.86 -5.17
CA ARG A 177 -17.31 7.67 -5.80
C ARG A 177 -18.62 7.94 -6.50
N GLN A 178 -19.32 9.00 -6.11
CA GLN A 178 -20.56 9.47 -6.76
C GLN A 178 -20.30 10.51 -7.86
N GLU A 179 -19.04 10.68 -8.27
CA GLU A 179 -18.60 11.68 -9.26
C GLU A 179 -18.94 13.13 -8.90
N MET A 180 -19.30 13.38 -7.65
CA MET A 180 -19.56 14.74 -7.14
C MET A 180 -18.25 15.45 -6.76
N HIS A 181 -17.37 15.63 -7.77
CA HIS A 181 -16.00 16.13 -7.57
C HIS A 181 -15.95 17.53 -6.96
N ASP A 182 -16.93 18.40 -7.23
CA ASP A 182 -16.98 19.76 -6.65
C ASP A 182 -17.20 19.76 -5.13
N LYS A 183 -17.88 18.74 -4.59
CA LYS A 183 -18.02 18.57 -3.14
C LYS A 183 -16.81 17.86 -2.55
N ALA A 184 -16.32 16.82 -3.22
CA ALA A 184 -15.16 16.06 -2.78
C ALA A 184 -13.90 16.93 -2.68
N VAL A 185 -13.62 17.77 -3.69
CA VAL A 185 -12.42 18.60 -3.75
C VAL A 185 -12.32 19.59 -2.60
N LYS A 186 -13.45 20.15 -2.13
CA LYS A 186 -13.47 21.08 -0.99
C LYS A 186 -13.02 20.41 0.30
N LEU A 187 -13.59 19.24 0.60
CA LEU A 187 -13.24 18.49 1.79
C LEU A 187 -11.81 17.95 1.72
N TYR A 188 -11.40 17.41 0.57
CA TYR A 188 -10.01 16.94 0.40
C TYR A 188 -8.99 18.08 0.46
N ALA A 189 -9.32 19.30 0.01
CA ALA A 189 -8.43 20.44 0.12
C ALA A 189 -8.17 20.82 1.58
N GLU A 190 -9.23 20.89 2.42
CA GLU A 190 -9.10 21.13 3.86
C GLU A 190 -8.26 20.06 4.56
N LEU A 191 -8.48 18.78 4.23
CA LEU A 191 -7.73 17.67 4.78
C LEU A 191 -6.27 17.68 4.34
N ALA A 192 -6.02 17.97 3.06
CA ALA A 192 -4.67 18.08 2.51
C ALA A 192 -3.87 19.23 3.14
N GLU A 193 -4.54 20.34 3.47
CA GLU A 193 -3.93 21.46 4.19
C GLU A 193 -3.46 21.05 5.59
N VAL A 194 -4.28 20.30 6.33
CA VAL A 194 -3.88 19.76 7.64
C VAL A 194 -2.72 18.75 7.48
N ALA A 195 -2.79 17.89 6.48
CA ALA A 195 -1.76 16.87 6.24
C ALA A 195 -0.40 17.49 5.91
N ILE A 196 -0.38 18.53 5.05
CA ILE A 196 0.87 19.15 4.57
C ILE A 196 1.64 19.84 5.70
N ASN A 197 0.96 20.34 6.73
CA ASN A 197 1.56 20.98 7.90
C ASN A 197 2.39 19.99 8.76
N SER A 198 2.22 18.69 8.57
CA SER A 198 3.01 17.65 9.24
C SER A 198 4.32 17.30 8.53
N PHE A 199 4.56 17.79 7.30
CA PHE A 199 5.72 17.43 6.50
C PHE A 199 7.00 18.15 6.95
N LEU A 200 8.16 17.50 6.72
CA LEU A 200 9.46 18.06 7.09
C LEU A 200 9.83 19.31 6.27
N ILE A 201 10.72 20.13 6.82
CA ILE A 201 11.18 21.38 6.21
C ILE A 201 12.22 21.12 5.12
N SER A 202 13.30 20.40 5.46
CA SER A 202 14.45 20.18 4.59
C SER A 202 14.32 18.94 3.72
N LYS A 203 13.67 17.92 4.23
CA LYS A 203 13.57 16.60 3.62
C LYS A 203 12.15 16.08 3.70
N ASP A 204 11.77 15.28 2.71
CA ASP A 204 10.49 14.59 2.77
C ASP A 204 10.48 13.55 3.88
N SER A 205 9.38 13.51 4.63
CA SER A 205 9.16 12.42 5.57
C SER A 205 9.14 11.12 4.79
N PRO A 206 9.79 10.05 5.28
CA PRO A 206 9.58 8.75 4.69
C PRO A 206 8.10 8.44 4.71
N VAL A 207 7.57 8.04 3.57
CA VAL A 207 6.17 7.65 3.45
C VAL A 207 5.99 6.41 4.32
N ILE A 208 5.16 6.51 5.36
CA ILE A 208 4.72 5.34 6.11
C ILE A 208 3.62 4.71 5.28
N GLU A 209 4.01 3.82 4.36
CA GLU A 209 3.02 3.09 3.57
C GLU A 209 2.30 2.08 4.48
N PRO A 210 0.98 2.04 4.44
CA PRO A 210 0.23 0.98 5.09
C PRO A 210 0.66 -0.38 4.51
N VAL A 211 0.87 -1.36 5.38
CA VAL A 211 1.32 -2.69 4.97
C VAL A 211 0.13 -3.49 4.44
N ARG A 212 0.28 -4.06 3.26
CA ARG A 212 -0.65 -5.03 2.71
C ARG A 212 -0.37 -6.39 3.36
N ILE A 213 -1.34 -6.91 4.12
CA ILE A 213 -1.20 -8.18 4.88
C ILE A 213 -1.25 -9.42 3.98
N HIS A 214 -1.62 -9.26 2.71
CA HIS A 214 -1.75 -10.34 1.74
C HIS A 214 -1.08 -9.98 0.41
N SER A 215 -0.73 -11.00 -0.36
CA SER A 215 -0.31 -10.92 -1.76
C SER A 215 -1.23 -11.82 -2.60
N GLY A 216 -2.34 -11.26 -3.07
CA GLY A 216 -3.42 -12.05 -3.66
C GLY A 216 -4.15 -12.91 -2.63
N ALA A 217 -4.21 -14.21 -2.83
CA ALA A 217 -4.89 -15.15 -1.92
C ALA A 217 -4.04 -15.57 -0.70
N GLU A 218 -2.76 -15.25 -0.69
CA GLU A 218 -1.83 -15.68 0.35
C GLU A 218 -1.44 -14.54 1.29
N GLU A 219 -1.06 -14.92 2.51
CA GLU A 219 -0.52 -13.99 3.50
C GLU A 219 0.86 -13.47 3.07
N ASN A 220 1.07 -12.16 3.21
CA ASN A 220 2.35 -11.52 2.91
C ASN A 220 3.34 -11.68 4.08
N LYS A 221 3.85 -12.90 4.25
CA LYS A 221 4.71 -13.29 5.38
C LYS A 221 5.96 -12.41 5.52
N GLU A 222 6.55 -11.98 4.41
CA GLU A 222 7.76 -11.14 4.43
C GLU A 222 7.47 -9.72 4.95
N ALA A 223 6.41 -9.08 4.46
CA ALA A 223 6.01 -7.76 4.93
C ALA A 223 5.59 -7.78 6.41
N LEU A 224 4.88 -8.84 6.83
CA LEU A 224 4.47 -9.02 8.21
C LEU A 224 5.67 -9.27 9.15
N ARG A 225 6.64 -10.08 8.74
CA ARG A 225 7.89 -10.27 9.48
C ARG A 225 8.61 -8.95 9.69
N LYS A 226 8.81 -8.18 8.61
CA LYS A 226 9.48 -6.86 8.65
C LYS A 226 8.73 -5.80 9.44
N SER A 227 7.50 -6.05 9.86
CA SER A 227 6.66 -5.11 10.61
C SER A 227 6.60 -5.42 12.11
N ARG A 228 7.40 -6.36 12.61
CA ARG A 228 7.43 -6.75 14.04
C ARG A 228 8.21 -5.80 14.95
N GLY A 229 8.73 -4.71 14.40
CA GLY A 229 9.46 -3.71 15.18
C GLY A 229 10.81 -4.19 15.67
N GLU A 230 11.06 -4.02 16.96
CA GLU A 230 12.32 -4.40 17.60
C GLU A 230 12.54 -5.93 17.65
N GLU A 231 11.49 -6.73 17.42
CA GLU A 231 11.55 -8.20 17.36
C GLU A 231 11.95 -8.73 15.97
N ASP A 232 12.02 -7.86 14.94
CA ASP A 232 12.45 -8.25 13.60
C ASP A 232 13.96 -8.53 13.57
N GLU A 233 14.35 -9.66 12.97
CA GLU A 233 15.76 -10.05 12.85
C GLU A 233 16.60 -9.00 12.12
N ASP A 234 16.06 -8.37 11.07
CA ASP A 234 16.74 -7.31 10.33
C ASP A 234 17.00 -6.09 11.21
N PHE A 235 16.06 -5.78 12.13
CA PHE A 235 16.22 -4.69 13.10
C PHE A 235 17.31 -5.05 14.12
N GLN A 236 17.31 -6.26 14.65
CA GLN A 236 18.32 -6.72 15.63
C GLN A 236 19.74 -6.74 15.04
N ILE A 237 19.88 -7.20 13.79
CA ILE A 237 21.16 -7.16 13.06
C ILE A 237 21.60 -5.69 12.90
N LEU A 238 20.69 -4.80 12.52
CA LEU A 238 20.97 -3.39 12.36
C LEU A 238 21.40 -2.73 13.69
N GLU A 239 20.73 -3.09 14.78
CA GLU A 239 21.06 -2.61 16.13
C GLU A 239 22.45 -3.08 16.58
N TYR A 240 22.75 -4.35 16.35
CA TYR A 240 24.09 -4.89 16.60
C TYR A 240 25.19 -4.14 15.83
N GLN A 241 24.95 -3.89 14.52
CA GLN A 241 25.88 -3.13 13.69
C GLN A 241 26.05 -1.69 14.21
N ALA A 242 24.98 -1.05 14.66
CA ALA A 242 25.02 0.29 15.27
C ALA A 242 25.82 0.30 16.57
N GLN A 243 25.62 -0.69 17.44
CA GLN A 243 26.40 -0.85 18.69
C GLN A 243 27.89 -1.09 18.41
N LYS A 244 28.25 -1.71 17.28
CA LYS A 244 29.64 -1.87 16.83
C LYS A 244 30.23 -0.61 16.17
N GLY A 245 29.49 0.49 16.10
CA GLY A 245 29.98 1.77 15.63
C GLY A 245 29.72 2.08 14.14
N ASN A 246 28.84 1.31 13.48
CA ASN A 246 28.44 1.60 12.11
C ASN A 246 27.50 2.82 12.07
N ALA A 247 28.01 3.95 11.57
CA ALA A 247 27.28 5.21 11.50
C ALA A 247 25.99 5.14 10.68
N GLY A 248 26.01 4.43 9.54
CA GLY A 248 24.85 4.23 8.69
C GLY A 248 23.75 3.39 9.36
N ALA A 249 24.15 2.41 10.19
CA ALA A 249 23.20 1.64 10.99
C ALA A 249 22.58 2.48 12.11
N MET A 250 23.39 3.30 12.81
CA MET A 250 22.90 4.26 13.81
C MET A 250 21.86 5.22 13.23
N TYR A 251 22.14 5.78 12.05
CA TYR A 251 21.21 6.64 11.31
C TYR A 251 19.89 5.92 11.00
N LYS A 252 19.94 4.68 10.47
CA LYS A 252 18.73 3.92 10.13
C LYS A 252 17.87 3.62 11.36
N ILE A 253 18.48 3.22 12.49
CA ILE A 253 17.76 3.01 13.76
C ILE A 253 17.14 4.32 14.24
N GLY A 254 17.91 5.42 14.19
CA GLY A 254 17.38 6.75 14.52
C GLY A 254 16.14 7.09 13.70
N ILE A 255 16.13 6.81 12.40
CA ILE A 255 14.96 6.99 11.53
C ILE A 255 13.79 6.09 11.97
N PHE A 256 14.04 4.82 12.32
CA PHE A 256 12.98 3.92 12.75
C PHE A 256 12.28 4.43 14.00
N TYR A 257 13.04 4.89 14.99
CA TYR A 257 12.46 5.52 16.19
C TYR A 257 11.81 6.87 15.93
N TYR A 258 12.41 7.70 15.06
CA TYR A 258 11.89 9.05 14.80
C TYR A 258 10.52 9.03 14.09
N PHE A 259 10.39 8.20 13.05
CA PHE A 259 9.16 8.08 12.28
C PHE A 259 8.24 6.94 12.73
N GLY A 260 8.74 6.01 13.53
CA GLY A 260 8.00 4.81 13.92
C GLY A 260 7.80 3.86 12.74
N LEU A 261 8.87 3.53 12.02
CA LEU A 261 8.82 2.65 10.84
C LEU A 261 8.87 1.18 11.23
N ARG A 262 8.37 0.31 10.36
CA ARG A 262 8.45 -1.16 10.48
C ARG A 262 7.96 -1.72 11.83
N GLY A 263 6.93 -1.12 12.43
CA GLY A 263 6.40 -1.55 13.72
C GLY A 263 7.19 -1.06 14.95
N VAL A 264 8.31 -0.36 14.76
CA VAL A 264 9.03 0.28 15.87
C VAL A 264 8.18 1.43 16.42
N ARG A 265 8.05 1.47 17.73
CA ARG A 265 7.33 2.56 18.40
C ARG A 265 8.10 3.88 18.25
N ARG A 266 7.39 4.96 17.89
CA ARG A 266 7.99 6.29 17.81
C ARG A 266 8.54 6.72 19.17
N ASP A 267 9.81 7.11 19.18
CA ASP A 267 10.52 7.62 20.36
C ASP A 267 11.58 8.64 19.93
N HIS A 268 11.25 9.92 20.06
CA HIS A 268 12.14 11.00 19.65
C HIS A 268 13.40 11.08 20.51
N THR A 269 13.35 10.68 21.78
CA THR A 269 14.51 10.71 22.68
C THR A 269 15.53 9.64 22.27
N LYS A 270 15.06 8.41 21.98
CA LYS A 270 15.93 7.35 21.44
C LYS A 270 16.48 7.75 20.07
N ALA A 271 15.65 8.31 19.19
CA ALA A 271 16.07 8.77 17.87
C ALA A 271 17.19 9.82 17.97
N LEU A 272 17.00 10.83 18.80
CA LEU A 272 18.01 11.88 19.04
C LEU A 272 19.34 11.30 19.52
N THR A 273 19.29 10.35 20.47
CA THR A 273 20.48 9.68 21.00
C THR A 273 21.24 8.94 19.88
N TRP A 274 20.54 8.24 19.00
CA TRP A 274 21.16 7.53 17.88
C TRP A 274 21.70 8.48 16.81
N PHE A 275 21.01 9.58 16.50
CA PHE A 275 21.52 10.59 15.56
C PHE A 275 22.78 11.27 16.08
N LEU A 276 22.83 11.63 17.38
CA LEU A 276 24.05 12.21 17.98
C LEU A 276 25.23 11.25 17.89
N LYS A 277 25.06 9.98 18.25
CA LYS A 277 26.10 8.96 18.08
C LYS A 277 26.54 8.79 16.61
N ALA A 278 25.62 8.86 15.67
CA ALA A 278 25.93 8.77 14.25
C ALA A 278 26.75 9.98 13.75
N VAL A 279 26.43 11.17 14.25
CA VAL A 279 27.17 12.40 13.93
C VAL A 279 28.60 12.38 14.47
N GLU A 280 28.84 11.82 15.66
CA GLU A 280 30.20 11.59 16.19
C GLU A 280 31.06 10.72 15.26
N LYS A 281 30.42 9.90 14.42
CA LYS A 281 31.06 9.07 13.39
C LYS A 281 31.04 9.71 12.00
N GLY A 282 30.58 10.98 11.87
CA GLY A 282 30.60 11.74 10.64
C GLY A 282 29.42 11.51 9.68
N GLU A 283 28.29 10.96 10.14
CA GLU A 283 27.12 10.69 9.28
C GLU A 283 26.33 11.98 8.95
N ALA A 284 26.48 12.46 7.72
CA ALA A 284 25.90 13.73 7.26
C ALA A 284 24.35 13.76 7.29
N ARG A 285 23.71 12.61 6.99
CA ARG A 285 22.24 12.50 7.01
C ARG A 285 21.68 12.67 8.43
N SER A 286 22.44 12.26 9.44
CA SER A 286 22.07 12.50 10.84
C SER A 286 22.20 13.98 11.23
N MET A 287 23.20 14.70 10.67
CA MET A 287 23.34 16.14 10.88
C MET A 287 22.13 16.89 10.31
N GLU A 288 21.68 16.54 9.10
CA GLU A 288 20.47 17.11 8.48
C GLU A 288 19.24 16.92 9.36
N LEU A 289 19.01 15.69 9.84
CA LEU A 289 17.86 15.39 10.71
C LEU A 289 17.95 16.09 12.08
N LEU A 290 19.13 16.26 12.64
CA LEU A 290 19.32 17.09 13.83
C LEU A 290 18.93 18.54 13.56
N GLY A 291 19.32 19.08 12.40
CA GLY A 291 18.89 20.40 11.95
C GLY A 291 17.37 20.53 11.91
N GLU A 292 16.69 19.54 11.35
CA GLU A 292 15.22 19.45 11.28
C GLU A 292 14.60 19.36 12.67
N ILE A 293 15.12 18.48 13.52
CA ILE A 293 14.66 18.25 14.90
C ILE A 293 14.71 19.56 15.74
N TYR A 294 15.85 20.29 15.66
CA TYR A 294 15.99 21.57 16.35
C TYR A 294 15.14 22.69 15.75
N ALA A 295 14.94 22.70 14.42
CA ALA A 295 14.07 23.68 13.78
C ALA A 295 12.59 23.49 14.17
N ARG A 296 12.16 22.27 14.36
CA ARG A 296 10.76 21.92 14.73
C ARG A 296 10.52 21.89 16.23
N GLY A 297 11.54 21.60 17.02
CA GLY A 297 11.39 21.32 18.44
C GLY A 297 10.83 19.91 18.72
N ALA A 298 11.15 18.92 17.87
CA ALA A 298 10.67 17.55 18.01
C ALA A 298 11.48 16.79 19.07
N GLY A 299 10.92 16.59 20.26
CA GLY A 299 11.58 15.96 21.41
C GLY A 299 12.68 16.80 22.09
N VAL A 300 12.88 18.05 21.62
CA VAL A 300 13.80 19.04 22.18
C VAL A 300 13.19 20.43 22.05
N GLU A 301 13.70 21.40 22.81
CA GLU A 301 13.32 22.79 22.62
C GLU A 301 13.73 23.30 21.25
N ARG A 302 12.85 24.05 20.60
CA ARG A 302 13.12 24.68 19.31
C ARG A 302 14.31 25.61 19.39
N ASN A 303 15.30 25.40 18.50
CA ASN A 303 16.51 26.23 18.47
C ASN A 303 16.99 26.39 17.03
N PHE A 304 16.65 27.50 16.39
CA PHE A 304 17.02 27.79 15.01
C PHE A 304 18.51 28.02 14.79
N SER A 305 19.23 28.50 15.80
CA SER A 305 20.70 28.68 15.69
C SER A 305 21.39 27.32 15.62
N LYS A 306 21.00 26.35 16.46
CA LYS A 306 21.51 24.97 16.36
C LYS A 306 21.07 24.31 15.06
N ALA A 307 19.83 24.55 14.62
CA ALA A 307 19.36 24.03 13.33
C ALA A 307 20.23 24.52 12.17
N LEU A 308 20.54 25.82 12.13
CA LEU A 308 21.43 26.41 11.15
C LEU A 308 22.83 25.79 11.17
N GLU A 309 23.39 25.59 12.37
CA GLU A 309 24.71 24.97 12.54
C GLU A 309 24.74 23.55 11.96
N TRP A 310 23.79 22.70 12.33
CA TRP A 310 23.72 21.33 11.87
C TRP A 310 23.48 21.23 10.36
N LEU A 311 22.56 22.04 9.79
CA LEU A 311 22.32 22.07 8.35
C LEU A 311 23.54 22.59 7.58
N THR A 312 24.28 23.56 8.15
CA THR A 312 25.52 24.05 7.55
C THR A 312 26.62 22.96 7.55
N LEU A 313 26.74 22.18 8.63
CA LEU A 313 27.67 21.06 8.68
C LEU A 313 27.31 19.98 7.66
N ALA A 314 26.01 19.63 7.56
CA ALA A 314 25.51 18.66 6.57
C ALA A 314 25.79 19.13 5.13
N SER A 315 25.55 20.39 4.82
CA SER A 315 25.78 20.97 3.49
C SER A 315 27.26 20.97 3.09
N ARG A 316 28.19 21.16 4.05
CA ARG A 316 29.63 21.06 3.80
C ARG A 316 30.07 19.64 3.43
N GLN A 317 29.32 18.63 3.84
CA GLN A 317 29.53 17.23 3.44
C GLN A 317 28.80 16.86 2.13
N GLN A 318 28.41 17.85 1.33
CA GLN A 318 27.75 17.67 0.03
C GLN A 318 26.38 16.98 0.12
N LEU A 319 25.70 17.09 1.26
CA LEU A 319 24.33 16.66 1.38
C LEU A 319 23.39 17.72 0.81
N TYR A 320 22.93 17.53 -0.41
CA TYR A 320 22.20 18.54 -1.17
C TYR A 320 20.82 18.85 -0.61
N SER A 321 20.16 17.88 0.04
CA SER A 321 18.88 18.08 0.73
C SER A 321 18.97 19.08 1.89
N ALA A 322 20.12 19.19 2.57
CA ALA A 322 20.35 20.17 3.62
C ALA A 322 20.27 21.62 3.12
N TYR A 323 20.58 21.87 1.83
CA TYR A 323 20.41 23.20 1.24
C TYR A 323 18.96 23.68 1.24
N ASN A 324 17.97 22.77 1.16
CA ASN A 324 16.56 23.15 1.29
C ASN A 324 16.26 23.73 2.67
N GLY A 325 16.77 23.08 3.73
CA GLY A 325 16.62 23.56 5.11
C GLY A 325 17.28 24.93 5.30
N LEU A 326 18.50 25.12 4.76
CA LEU A 326 19.19 26.41 4.81
C LEU A 326 18.40 27.49 4.06
N GLY A 327 17.97 27.19 2.83
CA GLY A 327 17.13 28.12 2.05
C GLY A 327 15.87 28.54 2.80
N TYR A 328 15.19 27.59 3.43
CA TYR A 328 14.02 27.87 4.27
C TYR A 328 14.33 28.81 5.43
N LEU A 329 15.42 28.57 6.19
CA LEU A 329 15.83 29.44 7.29
C LEU A 329 16.12 30.87 6.81
N TYR A 330 16.76 31.04 5.65
CA TYR A 330 17.01 32.36 5.05
C TYR A 330 15.75 33.06 4.54
N VAL A 331 14.75 32.32 4.02
CA VAL A 331 13.46 32.91 3.61
C VAL A 331 12.70 33.44 4.82
N LYS A 332 12.65 32.66 5.91
CA LYS A 332 11.90 33.01 7.12
C LYS A 332 12.65 33.96 8.05
N GLY A 333 13.98 34.02 7.95
CA GLY A 333 14.82 34.78 8.87
C GLY A 333 14.96 34.08 10.24
N TYR A 334 14.95 32.73 10.26
CA TYR A 334 15.06 31.94 11.48
C TYR A 334 16.53 31.66 11.84
N GLY A 335 17.02 32.24 12.91
CA GLY A 335 18.42 32.16 13.32
C GLY A 335 19.41 32.91 12.43
N VAL A 336 18.92 33.54 11.37
CA VAL A 336 19.68 34.38 10.42
C VAL A 336 18.83 35.55 9.92
N GLU A 337 19.46 36.59 9.38
CA GLU A 337 18.73 37.65 8.69
C GLU A 337 18.09 37.13 7.40
N LYS A 338 16.88 37.61 7.11
CA LYS A 338 16.16 37.26 5.88
C LYS A 338 16.99 37.66 4.67
N ASN A 339 17.25 36.69 3.78
CA ASN A 339 17.99 36.96 2.54
C ASN A 339 17.46 36.05 1.41
N TYR A 340 16.57 36.57 0.61
CA TYR A 340 15.93 35.85 -0.48
C TYR A 340 16.91 35.44 -1.60
N THR A 341 17.96 36.22 -1.84
CA THR A 341 18.98 35.90 -2.85
C THR A 341 19.75 34.64 -2.42
N LYS A 342 20.24 34.60 -1.18
CA LYS A 342 20.92 33.43 -0.65
C LYS A 342 19.99 32.21 -0.59
N ALA A 343 18.72 32.41 -0.21
CA ALA A 343 17.75 31.35 -0.20
C ALA A 343 17.57 30.72 -1.59
N LYS A 344 17.44 31.56 -2.63
CA LYS A 344 17.36 31.14 -4.02
C LYS A 344 18.59 30.33 -4.44
N GLU A 345 19.80 30.82 -4.14
CA GLU A 345 21.06 30.14 -4.45
C GLU A 345 21.10 28.73 -3.80
N TYR A 346 20.62 28.58 -2.57
CA TYR A 346 20.56 27.31 -1.89
C TYR A 346 19.53 26.37 -2.54
N PHE A 347 18.34 26.86 -2.89
CA PHE A 347 17.34 26.07 -3.58
C PHE A 347 17.78 25.66 -4.98
N GLU A 348 18.50 26.54 -5.72
CA GLU A 348 19.11 26.22 -7.01
C GLU A 348 20.14 25.10 -6.88
N LYS A 349 21.04 25.19 -5.88
CA LYS A 349 22.03 24.15 -5.61
C LYS A 349 21.38 22.78 -5.30
N ALA A 350 20.26 22.78 -4.57
CA ALA A 350 19.51 21.57 -4.30
C ALA A 350 18.86 21.03 -5.58
N ALA A 351 18.19 21.89 -6.36
CA ALA A 351 17.50 21.53 -7.59
C ALA A 351 18.45 21.00 -8.68
N ASP A 352 19.62 21.65 -8.88
CA ASP A 352 20.64 21.24 -9.84
C ASP A 352 21.19 19.83 -9.55
N ASN A 353 21.09 19.39 -8.30
CA ASN A 353 21.47 18.04 -7.88
C ASN A 353 20.28 17.07 -7.79
N GLY A 354 19.12 17.46 -8.32
CA GLY A 354 17.94 16.58 -8.43
C GLY A 354 17.09 16.49 -7.16
N GLU A 355 17.32 17.35 -6.16
CA GLU A 355 16.51 17.35 -4.93
C GLU A 355 15.11 17.93 -5.18
N ALA A 356 14.09 17.10 -4.95
CA ALA A 356 12.68 17.45 -5.18
C ALA A 356 12.23 18.70 -4.40
N GLY A 357 12.74 18.87 -3.17
CA GLY A 357 12.47 20.04 -2.34
C GLY A 357 13.02 21.34 -2.93
N GLY A 358 14.15 21.30 -3.63
CA GLY A 358 14.72 22.46 -4.33
C GLY A 358 13.80 22.97 -5.43
N PHE A 359 13.33 22.07 -6.28
CA PHE A 359 12.34 22.40 -7.33
C PHE A 359 11.05 22.96 -6.73
N TYR A 360 10.52 22.33 -5.68
CA TYR A 360 9.33 22.82 -5.00
C TYR A 360 9.51 24.25 -4.47
N ASN A 361 10.59 24.52 -3.73
CA ASN A 361 10.83 25.82 -3.11
C ASN A 361 11.07 26.92 -4.17
N LEU A 362 11.75 26.61 -5.27
CA LEU A 362 11.87 27.53 -6.42
C LEU A 362 10.49 27.81 -7.03
N GLY A 363 9.66 26.77 -7.19
CA GLY A 363 8.28 26.93 -7.65
C GLY A 363 7.50 27.90 -6.77
N VAL A 364 7.60 27.80 -5.45
CA VAL A 364 6.96 28.70 -4.49
C VAL A 364 7.50 30.15 -4.64
N MET A 365 8.83 30.31 -4.78
CA MET A 365 9.42 31.63 -4.99
C MET A 365 8.88 32.33 -6.23
N TYR A 366 8.78 31.61 -7.36
CA TYR A 366 8.23 32.16 -8.61
C TYR A 366 6.70 32.37 -8.54
N LEU A 367 5.97 31.49 -7.84
CA LEU A 367 4.52 31.63 -7.67
C LEU A 367 4.15 32.89 -6.88
N LYS A 368 4.89 33.17 -5.80
CA LYS A 368 4.64 34.30 -4.89
C LYS A 368 5.43 35.55 -5.23
N GLY A 369 6.45 35.48 -6.08
CA GLY A 369 7.35 36.58 -6.38
C GLY A 369 8.33 36.91 -5.22
N ILE A 370 8.74 35.88 -4.45
CA ILE A 370 9.64 36.06 -3.30
C ILE A 370 11.09 36.14 -3.79
N GLY A 371 11.69 37.32 -3.75
CA GLY A 371 13.07 37.56 -4.22
C GLY A 371 13.27 37.39 -5.74
N VAL A 372 12.19 37.12 -6.48
CA VAL A 372 12.16 36.98 -7.95
C VAL A 372 10.89 37.61 -8.50
N LYS A 373 10.88 37.94 -9.80
CA LYS A 373 9.63 38.37 -10.46
C LYS A 373 8.65 37.20 -10.48
N ARG A 374 7.40 37.47 -10.07
CA ARG A 374 6.32 36.47 -10.14
C ARG A 374 6.15 35.95 -11.55
N ASP A 375 6.20 34.63 -11.72
CA ASP A 375 5.94 33.94 -12.98
C ASP A 375 5.29 32.57 -12.71
N VAL A 376 3.99 32.51 -12.90
CA VAL A 376 3.19 31.33 -12.63
C VAL A 376 3.50 30.18 -13.61
N LYS A 377 3.92 30.49 -14.85
CA LYS A 377 4.29 29.48 -15.84
C LYS A 377 5.62 28.79 -15.48
N ILE A 378 6.58 29.55 -14.97
CA ILE A 378 7.83 28.99 -14.46
C ILE A 378 7.53 28.17 -13.19
N ALA A 379 6.69 28.69 -12.29
CA ALA A 379 6.28 27.99 -11.07
C ALA A 379 5.64 26.64 -11.37
N SER A 380 4.69 26.56 -12.34
CA SER A 380 4.04 25.30 -12.69
C SER A 380 5.04 24.26 -13.22
N LYS A 381 6.04 24.66 -14.02
CA LYS A 381 7.10 23.76 -14.49
C LYS A 381 7.91 23.18 -13.33
N TYR A 382 8.31 24.02 -12.36
CA TYR A 382 9.03 23.57 -11.18
C TYR A 382 8.20 22.63 -10.32
N PHE A 383 6.88 22.88 -10.15
CA PHE A 383 6.01 21.97 -9.40
C PHE A 383 5.81 20.64 -10.11
N ILE A 384 5.71 20.61 -11.45
CA ILE A 384 5.63 19.36 -12.22
C ILE A 384 6.94 18.58 -12.06
N THR A 385 8.11 19.21 -12.15
CA THR A 385 9.38 18.52 -11.92
C THR A 385 9.49 17.99 -10.48
N ALA A 386 9.05 18.78 -9.49
CA ALA A 386 9.02 18.34 -8.10
C ALA A 386 8.02 17.18 -7.86
N PHE A 387 6.89 17.18 -8.57
CA PHE A 387 5.92 16.09 -8.57
C PHE A 387 6.52 14.81 -9.16
N ASP A 388 7.17 14.90 -10.32
CA ASP A 388 7.87 13.77 -10.97
C ASP A 388 8.96 13.17 -10.06
N ALA A 389 9.58 14.01 -9.21
CA ALA A 389 10.53 13.59 -8.20
C ALA A 389 9.89 13.10 -6.88
N GLY A 390 8.55 13.05 -6.80
CA GLY A 390 7.80 12.51 -5.66
C GLY A 390 7.59 13.45 -4.48
N GLN A 391 7.74 14.78 -4.66
CA GLN A 391 7.58 15.76 -3.57
C GLN A 391 6.11 15.93 -3.16
N PRO A 392 5.71 15.54 -1.92
CA PRO A 392 4.30 15.60 -1.51
C PRO A 392 3.70 17.01 -1.49
N LYS A 393 4.52 18.02 -1.19
CA LYS A 393 4.07 19.42 -1.21
C LYS A 393 3.75 19.89 -2.62
N ALA A 394 4.43 19.33 -3.64
CA ALA A 394 4.14 19.62 -5.04
C ALA A 394 2.78 19.07 -5.47
N PHE A 395 2.36 17.90 -4.97
CA PHE A 395 1.01 17.38 -5.20
C PHE A 395 -0.06 18.35 -4.74
N TYR A 396 0.13 18.94 -3.55
CA TYR A 396 -0.80 19.92 -2.99
C TYR A 396 -0.87 21.20 -3.84
N GLN A 397 0.27 21.73 -4.26
CA GLN A 397 0.31 22.96 -5.07
C GLN A 397 -0.29 22.73 -6.46
N LEU A 398 0.02 21.61 -7.10
CA LEU A 398 -0.59 21.24 -8.38
C LEU A 398 -2.11 21.03 -8.23
N ALA A 399 -2.56 20.38 -7.15
CA ALA A 399 -3.99 20.24 -6.85
C ALA A 399 -4.66 21.62 -6.73
N LYS A 400 -4.02 22.57 -6.04
CA LYS A 400 -4.52 23.95 -5.90
C LYS A 400 -4.57 24.65 -7.27
N MET A 401 -3.53 24.51 -8.09
CA MET A 401 -3.49 25.08 -9.45
C MET A 401 -4.57 24.51 -10.36
N PHE A 402 -4.80 23.18 -10.35
CA PHE A 402 -5.89 22.55 -11.11
C PHE A 402 -7.28 22.91 -10.55
N HIS A 403 -7.42 23.10 -9.25
CA HIS A 403 -8.69 23.48 -8.63
C HIS A 403 -9.08 24.91 -8.97
N THR A 404 -8.13 25.85 -8.86
CA THR A 404 -8.37 27.28 -9.08
C THR A 404 -8.28 27.69 -10.56
N GLY A 405 -7.52 26.96 -11.36
CA GLY A 405 -7.20 27.30 -12.75
C GLY A 405 -6.05 28.31 -12.88
N VAL A 406 -5.30 28.58 -11.81
CA VAL A 406 -4.17 29.48 -11.83
C VAL A 406 -2.91 28.76 -12.32
N GLY A 407 -2.35 29.19 -13.42
CA GLY A 407 -1.16 28.59 -14.04
C GLY A 407 -1.38 27.29 -14.81
N LEU A 408 -2.47 26.59 -14.56
CA LEU A 408 -2.88 25.35 -15.26
C LEU A 408 -4.37 25.40 -15.58
N LYS A 409 -4.80 24.71 -16.62
CA LYS A 409 -6.22 24.59 -16.97
C LYS A 409 -7.00 23.91 -15.84
N LYS A 410 -8.09 24.51 -15.42
CA LYS A 410 -8.95 23.99 -14.36
C LYS A 410 -9.40 22.54 -14.65
N ASN A 411 -9.13 21.64 -13.70
CA ASN A 411 -9.53 20.23 -13.76
C ASN A 411 -9.86 19.74 -12.35
N VAL A 412 -11.15 19.81 -11.98
CA VAL A 412 -11.62 19.51 -10.63
C VAL A 412 -11.46 18.02 -10.26
N PRO A 413 -11.76 17.03 -11.14
CA PRO A 413 -11.52 15.62 -10.86
C PRO A 413 -10.04 15.35 -10.53
N LEU A 414 -9.12 15.90 -11.33
CA LEU A 414 -7.69 15.75 -11.15
C LEU A 414 -7.22 16.41 -9.83
N ALA A 415 -7.70 17.63 -9.56
CA ALA A 415 -7.42 18.30 -8.29
C ALA A 415 -7.89 17.49 -7.09
N SER A 416 -9.09 16.89 -7.17
CA SER A 416 -9.64 16.03 -6.11
C SER A 416 -8.75 14.83 -5.84
N SER A 417 -8.25 14.16 -6.90
CA SER A 417 -7.35 13.01 -6.79
C SER A 417 -6.00 13.37 -6.16
N LEU A 418 -5.42 14.51 -6.56
CA LEU A 418 -4.16 14.99 -6.00
C LEU A 418 -4.30 15.40 -4.53
N TYR A 419 -5.37 16.11 -4.16
CA TYR A 419 -5.64 16.43 -2.77
C TYR A 419 -5.87 15.17 -1.92
N LYS A 420 -6.56 14.14 -2.46
CA LYS A 420 -6.73 12.84 -1.79
C LYS A 420 -5.38 12.19 -1.45
N LEU A 421 -4.44 12.15 -2.41
CA LEU A 421 -3.10 11.59 -2.19
C LEU A 421 -2.34 12.29 -1.05
N VAL A 422 -2.52 13.61 -0.91
CA VAL A 422 -1.93 14.37 0.20
C VAL A 422 -2.69 14.11 1.51
N ALA A 423 -4.03 14.13 1.46
CA ALA A 423 -4.88 13.90 2.63
C ALA A 423 -4.66 12.52 3.26
N GLU A 424 -4.44 11.47 2.46
CA GLU A 424 -4.13 10.12 2.94
C GLU A 424 -2.86 10.05 3.80
N ARG A 425 -1.97 11.04 3.71
CA ARG A 425 -0.74 11.16 4.52
C ARG A 425 -0.95 11.94 5.82
N GLY A 426 -2.18 12.34 6.11
CA GLY A 426 -2.54 13.06 7.33
C GLY A 426 -2.40 12.22 8.61
N PRO A 427 -2.54 12.85 9.79
CA PRO A 427 -2.36 12.20 11.10
C PRO A 427 -3.25 10.97 11.31
N TRP A 428 -4.44 10.95 10.72
CA TRP A 428 -5.38 9.81 10.77
C TRP A 428 -4.86 8.54 10.09
N SER A 429 -3.79 8.61 9.28
CA SER A 429 -3.11 7.45 8.70
C SER A 429 -2.49 6.52 9.76
N SER A 430 -2.30 7.00 10.98
CA SER A 430 -1.80 6.21 12.13
C SER A 430 -2.68 4.99 12.46
N LEU A 431 -3.95 5.00 12.08
CA LEU A 431 -4.85 3.85 12.22
C LEU A 431 -4.31 2.58 11.56
N SER A 432 -3.56 2.71 10.43
CA SER A 432 -2.96 1.59 9.72
C SER A 432 -1.95 0.82 10.59
N ARG A 433 -1.17 1.55 11.39
CA ARG A 433 -0.21 0.95 12.32
C ARG A 433 -0.91 0.14 13.40
N TRP A 434 -1.96 0.71 14.00
CA TRP A 434 -2.74 0.04 15.03
C TRP A 434 -3.47 -1.21 14.51
N ALA A 435 -3.98 -1.13 13.28
CA ALA A 435 -4.60 -2.27 12.61
C ALA A 435 -3.59 -3.40 12.39
N LEU A 436 -2.42 -3.07 11.84
CA LEU A 436 -1.34 -4.03 11.60
C LEU A 436 -0.81 -4.64 12.91
N GLU A 437 -0.59 -3.83 13.94
CA GLU A 437 -0.13 -4.31 15.25
C GLU A 437 -1.15 -5.27 15.87
N SER A 438 -2.45 -4.97 15.76
CA SER A 438 -3.51 -5.87 16.24
C SER A 438 -3.49 -7.20 15.47
N TYR A 439 -3.30 -7.16 14.15
CA TYR A 439 -3.19 -8.36 13.32
C TYR A 439 -1.96 -9.21 13.71
N LEU A 440 -0.80 -8.60 13.88
CA LEU A 440 0.43 -9.30 14.28
C LEU A 440 0.35 -9.94 15.67
N ARG A 441 -0.47 -9.37 16.57
CA ARG A 441 -0.76 -9.93 17.89
C ARG A 441 -1.82 -11.04 17.88
N GLY A 442 -2.41 -11.34 16.72
CA GLY A 442 -3.48 -12.33 16.57
C GLY A 442 -4.87 -11.82 16.95
N ASP A 443 -5.04 -10.53 17.27
CA ASP A 443 -6.35 -9.91 17.50
C ASP A 443 -6.97 -9.50 16.15
N VAL A 444 -7.45 -10.52 15.42
CA VAL A 444 -7.99 -10.37 14.06
C VAL A 444 -9.25 -9.51 14.06
N GLY A 445 -10.10 -9.68 15.09
CA GLY A 445 -11.33 -8.88 15.22
C GLY A 445 -11.06 -7.39 15.33
N ARG A 446 -10.12 -7.01 16.19
CA ARG A 446 -9.69 -5.61 16.33
C ARG A 446 -9.00 -5.10 15.07
N ALA A 447 -8.15 -5.91 14.43
CA ALA A 447 -7.51 -5.55 13.17
C ALA A 447 -8.56 -5.26 12.08
N PHE A 448 -9.58 -6.12 11.96
CA PHE A 448 -10.69 -5.93 11.03
C PHE A 448 -11.47 -4.64 11.31
N LEU A 449 -11.80 -4.35 12.57
CA LEU A 449 -12.50 -3.12 12.95
C LEU A 449 -11.73 -1.86 12.51
N LEU A 450 -10.42 -1.84 12.74
CA LEU A 450 -9.56 -0.70 12.41
C LEU A 450 -9.35 -0.57 10.88
N TYR A 451 -9.13 -1.68 10.17
CA TYR A 451 -9.06 -1.66 8.71
C TYR A 451 -10.39 -1.26 8.08
N SER A 452 -11.52 -1.72 8.63
CA SER A 452 -12.84 -1.30 8.15
C SER A 452 -13.09 0.20 8.34
N ARG A 453 -12.63 0.76 9.46
CA ARG A 453 -12.69 2.21 9.67
C ARG A 453 -11.86 2.96 8.62
N MET A 454 -10.63 2.53 8.35
CA MET A 454 -9.81 3.13 7.30
C MET A 454 -10.38 2.91 5.89
N ALA A 455 -10.98 1.75 5.64
CA ALA A 455 -11.65 1.46 4.37
C ALA A 455 -12.78 2.44 4.08
N GLU A 456 -13.55 2.82 5.11
CA GLU A 456 -14.57 3.87 5.03
C GLU A 456 -14.00 5.25 4.70
N LEU A 457 -12.78 5.55 5.19
CA LEU A 457 -12.05 6.78 4.84
C LEU A 457 -11.51 6.78 3.39
N GLY A 458 -11.59 5.67 2.69
CA GLY A 458 -11.18 5.54 1.29
C GLY A 458 -9.75 5.05 1.07
N TYR A 459 -9.09 4.47 2.08
CA TYR A 459 -7.76 3.86 1.91
C TYR A 459 -7.85 2.53 1.19
N GLU A 460 -7.24 2.44 0.01
CA GLU A 460 -7.26 1.23 -0.83
C GLU A 460 -6.69 0.01 -0.09
N ILE A 461 -5.51 0.16 0.54
CA ILE A 461 -4.86 -0.93 1.28
C ILE A 461 -5.72 -1.42 2.45
N ALA A 462 -6.44 -0.53 3.11
CA ALA A 462 -7.34 -0.93 4.19
C ALA A 462 -8.57 -1.67 3.68
N GLN A 463 -9.11 -1.28 2.52
CA GLN A 463 -10.20 -1.99 1.85
C GLN A 463 -9.79 -3.41 1.47
N SER A 464 -8.61 -3.57 0.86
CA SER A 464 -8.10 -4.89 0.49
C SER A 464 -7.75 -5.75 1.70
N ASN A 465 -7.13 -5.18 2.75
CA ASN A 465 -6.82 -5.90 3.98
C ASN A 465 -8.09 -6.35 4.72
N ALA A 466 -9.11 -5.49 4.83
CA ALA A 466 -10.38 -5.83 5.45
C ALA A 466 -11.13 -6.91 4.66
N ALA A 467 -11.13 -6.81 3.33
CA ALA A 467 -11.72 -7.82 2.46
C ALA A 467 -11.05 -9.18 2.63
N TRP A 468 -9.72 -9.20 2.63
CA TRP A 468 -8.94 -10.43 2.80
C TRP A 468 -9.16 -11.07 4.18
N ILE A 469 -9.27 -10.28 5.26
CA ILE A 469 -9.61 -10.79 6.59
C ILE A 469 -10.99 -11.47 6.57
N LEU A 470 -11.98 -10.86 5.92
CA LEU A 470 -13.31 -11.46 5.78
C LEU A 470 -13.29 -12.78 4.99
N ASP A 471 -12.46 -12.88 3.95
CA ASP A 471 -12.36 -14.09 3.15
C ASP A 471 -11.60 -15.21 3.88
N LYS A 472 -10.56 -14.86 4.64
CA LYS A 472 -9.67 -15.82 5.30
C LYS A 472 -10.22 -16.33 6.64
N TYR A 473 -10.81 -15.44 7.44
CA TYR A 473 -11.21 -15.75 8.82
C TYR A 473 -12.74 -15.80 8.96
N GLY A 474 -13.25 -17.00 9.24
CA GLY A 474 -14.67 -17.24 9.54
C GLY A 474 -15.03 -17.15 11.03
N GLU A 475 -14.22 -16.45 11.85
CA GLU A 475 -14.37 -16.48 13.29
C GLU A 475 -15.61 -15.74 13.80
N ARG A 476 -16.24 -16.29 14.86
CA ARG A 476 -17.36 -15.67 15.58
C ARG A 476 -17.02 -14.30 16.16
N SER A 477 -15.73 -13.98 16.36
CA SER A 477 -15.28 -12.66 16.84
C SER A 477 -15.58 -11.50 15.90
N MET A 478 -15.87 -11.79 14.62
CA MET A 478 -16.31 -10.79 13.64
C MET A 478 -17.84 -10.67 13.55
N CYS A 479 -18.55 -11.59 14.23
CA CYS A 479 -20.00 -11.63 14.30
C CYS A 479 -20.50 -10.82 15.49
N LEU A 480 -20.96 -9.62 15.29
CA LEU A 480 -21.54 -8.81 16.36
C LEU A 480 -22.89 -8.23 15.95
N GLY A 481 -23.93 -8.74 16.61
CA GLY A 481 -25.31 -8.30 16.50
C GLY A 481 -26.08 -8.94 15.34
N GLU A 482 -27.34 -8.52 15.20
CA GLU A 482 -28.25 -8.93 14.12
C GLU A 482 -27.76 -8.58 12.72
N SER A 483 -26.56 -8.08 12.61
CA SER A 483 -25.99 -7.47 11.41
C SER A 483 -25.53 -8.45 10.32
N GLY A 484 -25.64 -9.76 10.56
CA GLY A 484 -25.48 -10.77 9.52
C GLY A 484 -24.07 -11.07 9.04
N ILE A 485 -23.00 -10.44 9.57
CA ILE A 485 -21.61 -10.85 9.25
C ILE A 485 -21.35 -12.31 9.69
N CYS A 486 -22.28 -12.88 10.46
CA CYS A 486 -22.26 -14.23 10.99
C CYS A 486 -22.54 -15.32 9.96
N SER A 487 -23.15 -15.00 8.82
CA SER A 487 -23.33 -15.93 7.73
C SER A 487 -22.17 -15.86 6.74
N ASP A 488 -21.71 -16.98 6.23
CA ASP A 488 -20.66 -17.03 5.22
C ASP A 488 -21.03 -16.26 3.96
N GLU A 489 -22.31 -16.30 3.58
CA GLU A 489 -22.81 -15.59 2.43
C GLU A 489 -22.66 -14.07 2.58
N GLU A 490 -23.12 -13.49 3.70
CA GLU A 490 -23.01 -12.04 3.92
C GLU A 490 -21.55 -11.61 4.10
N ARG A 491 -20.72 -12.44 4.74
CA ARG A 491 -19.30 -12.21 4.86
C ARG A 491 -18.64 -12.07 3.48
N HIS A 492 -18.93 -13.00 2.56
CA HIS A 492 -18.42 -12.94 1.19
C HIS A 492 -19.02 -11.78 0.39
N GLN A 493 -20.29 -11.43 0.60
CA GLN A 493 -20.88 -10.24 -0.04
C GLN A 493 -20.18 -8.95 0.40
N ARG A 494 -19.84 -8.82 1.68
CA ARG A 494 -19.12 -7.65 2.21
C ARG A 494 -17.67 -7.62 1.74
N SER A 495 -17.00 -8.77 1.72
CA SER A 495 -15.66 -8.91 1.16
C SER A 495 -15.65 -8.48 -0.32
N HIS A 496 -16.59 -9.01 -1.10
CA HIS A 496 -16.75 -8.64 -2.51
C HIS A 496 -16.94 -7.12 -2.71
N ALA A 497 -17.80 -6.49 -1.87
CA ALA A 497 -17.99 -5.05 -1.92
C ALA A 497 -16.72 -4.24 -1.60
N LEU A 498 -15.89 -4.71 -0.67
CA LEU A 498 -14.60 -4.09 -0.34
C LEU A 498 -13.57 -4.32 -1.45
N TRP A 499 -13.53 -5.52 -2.06
CA TRP A 499 -12.69 -5.79 -3.23
C TRP A 499 -13.04 -4.86 -4.41
N TRP A 500 -14.34 -4.61 -4.65
CA TRP A 500 -14.77 -3.63 -5.66
C TRP A 500 -14.20 -2.24 -5.37
N GLN A 501 -14.31 -1.77 -4.13
CA GLN A 501 -13.76 -0.46 -3.75
C GLN A 501 -12.24 -0.37 -3.93
N ALA A 502 -11.52 -1.45 -3.60
CA ALA A 502 -10.07 -1.52 -3.80
C ALA A 502 -9.71 -1.57 -5.30
N SER A 503 -10.46 -2.32 -6.11
CA SER A 503 -10.26 -2.42 -7.56
C SER A 503 -10.51 -1.09 -8.27
N GLU A 504 -11.55 -0.33 -7.89
CA GLU A 504 -11.82 1.03 -8.41
C GLU A 504 -10.62 1.98 -8.17
N GLN A 505 -9.81 1.70 -7.16
CA GLN A 505 -8.59 2.45 -6.83
C GLN A 505 -7.31 1.83 -7.40
N GLY A 506 -7.43 0.82 -8.28
CA GLY A 506 -6.33 0.25 -9.03
C GLY A 506 -5.62 -0.92 -8.35
N ASN A 507 -6.27 -1.62 -7.44
CA ASN A 507 -5.70 -2.84 -6.86
C ASN A 507 -5.83 -4.03 -7.83
N GLU A 508 -4.69 -4.51 -8.34
CA GLU A 508 -4.63 -5.63 -9.29
C GLU A 508 -5.15 -6.96 -8.73
N HIS A 509 -4.88 -7.21 -7.43
CA HIS A 509 -5.35 -8.43 -6.76
C HIS A 509 -6.86 -8.39 -6.50
N ALA A 510 -7.40 -7.22 -6.20
CA ALA A 510 -8.83 -7.05 -5.99
C ALA A 510 -9.62 -7.39 -7.27
N ALA A 511 -9.16 -6.93 -8.41
CA ALA A 511 -9.79 -7.25 -9.70
C ALA A 511 -9.76 -8.77 -9.99
N LEU A 512 -8.66 -9.45 -9.67
CA LEU A 512 -8.55 -10.91 -9.77
C LEU A 512 -9.58 -11.60 -8.86
N LEU A 513 -9.65 -11.21 -7.58
CA LEU A 513 -10.54 -11.84 -6.60
C LEU A 513 -12.03 -11.56 -6.86
N ILE A 514 -12.37 -10.42 -7.47
CA ILE A 514 -13.71 -10.16 -8.00
C ILE A 514 -14.03 -11.16 -9.12
N GLY A 515 -13.09 -11.40 -10.04
CA GLY A 515 -13.24 -12.40 -11.08
C GLY A 515 -13.48 -13.81 -10.50
N ASP A 516 -12.71 -14.20 -9.48
CA ASP A 516 -12.88 -15.48 -8.78
C ASP A 516 -14.26 -15.54 -8.08
N ALA A 517 -14.71 -14.44 -7.45
CA ALA A 517 -16.02 -14.40 -6.80
C ALA A 517 -17.17 -14.66 -7.81
N TYR A 518 -17.14 -14.03 -8.99
CA TYR A 518 -18.13 -14.32 -10.04
C TYR A 518 -17.97 -15.71 -10.66
N TYR A 519 -16.73 -16.17 -10.84
CA TYR A 519 -16.47 -17.48 -11.44
C TYR A 519 -16.99 -18.62 -10.58
N TYR A 520 -16.75 -18.57 -9.25
CA TYR A 520 -17.17 -19.60 -8.29
C TYR A 520 -18.54 -19.34 -7.64
N GLY A 521 -19.10 -18.16 -7.77
CA GLY A 521 -20.34 -17.75 -7.10
C GLY A 521 -20.17 -17.53 -5.60
N ARG A 522 -19.07 -16.90 -5.17
CA ARG A 522 -18.80 -16.60 -3.76
C ARG A 522 -19.28 -15.20 -3.39
N GLY A 523 -20.33 -15.12 -2.58
CA GLY A 523 -20.95 -13.83 -2.20
C GLY A 523 -21.64 -13.09 -3.33
N THR A 524 -21.78 -13.70 -4.48
CA THR A 524 -22.48 -13.21 -5.67
C THR A 524 -22.99 -14.41 -6.49
N GLU A 525 -23.96 -14.19 -7.35
CA GLU A 525 -24.35 -15.20 -8.32
C GLU A 525 -23.22 -15.51 -9.30
N ARG A 526 -23.11 -16.78 -9.69
CA ARG A 526 -22.11 -17.19 -10.68
C ARG A 526 -22.39 -16.55 -12.03
N ASP A 527 -21.41 -15.83 -12.55
CA ASP A 527 -21.50 -15.10 -13.82
C ASP A 527 -20.14 -15.12 -14.52
N TYR A 528 -20.00 -15.99 -15.51
CA TYR A 528 -18.73 -16.14 -16.23
C TYR A 528 -18.38 -14.92 -17.10
N ASP A 529 -19.35 -14.18 -17.62
CA ASP A 529 -19.11 -12.99 -18.43
C ASP A 529 -18.50 -11.87 -17.59
N ARG A 530 -19.08 -11.63 -16.41
CA ARG A 530 -18.51 -10.68 -15.43
C ARG A 530 -17.18 -11.14 -14.88
N ALA A 531 -16.98 -12.45 -14.69
CA ALA A 531 -15.67 -12.98 -14.28
C ALA A 531 -14.61 -12.66 -15.35
N ALA A 532 -14.94 -12.86 -16.64
CA ALA A 532 -14.04 -12.52 -17.74
C ALA A 532 -13.70 -11.03 -17.79
N GLU A 533 -14.67 -10.13 -17.60
CA GLU A 533 -14.45 -8.69 -17.53
C GLU A 533 -13.50 -8.31 -16.40
N ALA A 534 -13.71 -8.85 -15.18
CA ALA A 534 -12.86 -8.61 -14.04
C ALA A 534 -11.43 -9.14 -14.26
N TYR A 535 -11.27 -10.33 -14.83
CA TYR A 535 -9.95 -10.87 -15.18
C TYR A 535 -9.27 -10.06 -16.29
N MET A 536 -10.00 -9.53 -17.29
CA MET A 536 -9.44 -8.62 -18.28
C MET A 536 -8.94 -7.32 -17.64
N HIS A 537 -9.66 -6.80 -16.66
CA HIS A 537 -9.22 -5.64 -15.88
C HIS A 537 -7.94 -5.95 -15.11
N ALA A 538 -7.87 -7.08 -14.39
CA ALA A 538 -6.65 -7.50 -13.69
C ALA A 538 -5.47 -7.75 -14.66
N LYS A 539 -5.74 -8.33 -15.83
CA LYS A 539 -4.73 -8.51 -16.90
C LYS A 539 -4.16 -7.17 -17.36
N SER A 540 -5.00 -6.13 -17.54
CA SER A 540 -4.53 -4.79 -17.95
C SER A 540 -3.51 -4.21 -16.95
N GLN A 541 -3.53 -4.68 -15.70
CA GLN A 541 -2.59 -4.35 -14.63
C GLN A 541 -1.43 -5.37 -14.52
N SER A 542 -1.23 -6.20 -15.54
CA SER A 542 -0.14 -7.20 -15.63
C SER A 542 -0.24 -8.33 -14.58
N ASN A 543 -1.43 -8.74 -14.19
CA ASN A 543 -1.63 -9.87 -13.28
C ASN A 543 -1.52 -11.19 -14.04
N ALA A 544 -0.51 -12.01 -13.72
CA ALA A 544 -0.24 -13.29 -14.41
C ALA A 544 -1.32 -14.34 -14.17
N GLN A 545 -1.89 -14.40 -12.95
CA GLN A 545 -2.95 -15.35 -12.62
C GLN A 545 -4.26 -15.03 -13.38
N ALA A 546 -4.60 -13.76 -13.55
CA ALA A 546 -5.74 -13.35 -14.36
C ALA A 546 -5.55 -13.76 -15.84
N MET A 547 -4.31 -13.63 -16.36
CA MET A 547 -3.99 -14.12 -17.72
C MET A 547 -4.19 -15.63 -17.80
N PHE A 548 -3.73 -16.38 -16.82
CA PHE A 548 -3.92 -17.83 -16.76
C PHE A 548 -5.43 -18.18 -16.73
N ASN A 549 -6.22 -17.52 -15.88
CA ASN A 549 -7.66 -17.75 -15.76
C ASN A 549 -8.39 -17.43 -17.08
N LEU A 550 -8.03 -16.35 -17.79
CA LEU A 550 -8.56 -16.05 -19.12
C LEU A 550 -8.20 -17.14 -20.15
N GLY A 551 -6.98 -17.67 -20.11
CA GLY A 551 -6.57 -18.81 -20.90
C GLY A 551 -7.44 -20.02 -20.65
N TYR A 552 -7.71 -20.34 -19.40
CA TYR A 552 -8.59 -21.43 -19.00
C TYR A 552 -10.04 -21.22 -19.48
N MET A 553 -10.57 -20.00 -19.36
CA MET A 553 -11.92 -19.67 -19.83
C MET A 553 -12.06 -19.84 -21.36
N HIS A 554 -11.05 -19.45 -22.15
CA HIS A 554 -11.03 -19.70 -23.60
C HIS A 554 -10.86 -21.19 -23.94
N GLU A 555 -10.08 -21.96 -23.14
CA GLU A 555 -9.89 -23.40 -23.33
C GLU A 555 -11.21 -24.18 -23.13
N HIS A 556 -12.08 -23.70 -22.23
CA HIS A 556 -13.34 -24.37 -21.89
C HIS A 556 -14.60 -23.72 -22.47
N GLY A 557 -14.47 -22.55 -23.09
CA GLY A 557 -15.61 -21.79 -23.61
C GLY A 557 -16.56 -21.28 -22.52
N GLN A 558 -16.02 -20.90 -21.35
CA GLN A 558 -16.79 -20.39 -20.21
C GLN A 558 -16.77 -18.87 -20.18
N GLY A 559 -17.89 -18.21 -20.44
CA GLY A 559 -17.98 -16.73 -20.50
C GLY A 559 -17.18 -16.07 -21.63
N LEU A 560 -16.36 -16.86 -22.34
CA LEU A 560 -15.56 -16.43 -23.48
C LEU A 560 -15.69 -17.49 -24.60
N PRO A 561 -15.54 -17.08 -25.86
CA PRO A 561 -15.56 -18.02 -27.00
C PRO A 561 -14.47 -19.09 -26.83
N PHE A 562 -14.82 -20.33 -27.13
CA PHE A 562 -13.87 -21.44 -27.18
C PHE A 562 -12.80 -21.18 -28.24
N ASP A 563 -11.55 -21.01 -27.83
CA ASP A 563 -10.40 -20.77 -28.71
C ASP A 563 -9.10 -21.28 -28.08
N LEU A 564 -8.64 -22.45 -28.56
CA LEU A 564 -7.39 -23.07 -28.06
C LEU A 564 -6.12 -22.26 -28.44
N HIS A 565 -6.14 -21.46 -29.51
CA HIS A 565 -5.00 -20.64 -29.89
C HIS A 565 -4.89 -19.43 -28.98
N LEU A 566 -6.02 -18.82 -28.66
CA LEU A 566 -6.07 -17.68 -27.75
C LEU A 566 -5.77 -18.14 -26.31
N ALA A 567 -6.28 -19.30 -25.88
CA ALA A 567 -5.92 -19.91 -24.59
C ALA A 567 -4.40 -20.08 -24.47
N LYS A 568 -3.74 -20.68 -25.50
CA LYS A 568 -2.28 -20.83 -25.49
C LYS A 568 -1.57 -19.49 -25.34
N ARG A 569 -2.00 -18.46 -26.08
CA ARG A 569 -1.39 -17.13 -26.02
C ARG A 569 -1.50 -16.50 -24.63
N TYR A 570 -2.62 -16.68 -23.93
CA TYR A 570 -2.79 -16.20 -22.56
C TYR A 570 -1.91 -16.95 -21.56
N TYR A 571 -1.75 -18.27 -21.72
CA TYR A 571 -0.81 -19.05 -20.90
C TYR A 571 0.65 -18.61 -21.12
N ASP A 572 1.05 -18.39 -22.38
CA ASP A 572 2.39 -17.87 -22.70
C ASP A 572 2.61 -16.48 -22.08
N GLN A 573 1.62 -15.56 -22.16
CA GLN A 573 1.68 -14.24 -21.51
C GLN A 573 1.79 -14.33 -19.97
N ALA A 574 1.08 -15.24 -19.33
CA ALA A 574 1.18 -15.46 -17.89
C ALA A 574 2.62 -15.86 -17.50
N LEU A 575 3.27 -16.71 -18.27
CA LEU A 575 4.65 -17.13 -18.06
C LEU A 575 5.67 -15.99 -18.29
N GLU A 576 5.41 -15.12 -19.27
CA GLU A 576 6.25 -13.94 -19.56
C GLU A 576 6.23 -12.92 -18.40
N VAL A 577 5.06 -12.77 -17.77
CA VAL A 577 4.87 -11.83 -16.65
C VAL A 577 5.44 -12.39 -15.34
N ASP A 578 5.18 -13.67 -15.06
CA ASP A 578 5.65 -14.31 -13.82
C ASP A 578 6.25 -15.70 -14.11
N HIS A 579 7.55 -15.82 -13.88
CA HIS A 579 8.29 -17.07 -14.05
C HIS A 579 7.88 -18.15 -13.03
N ALA A 580 7.27 -17.79 -11.90
CA ALA A 580 6.73 -18.77 -10.95
C ALA A 580 5.52 -19.54 -11.54
N ALA A 581 4.82 -18.97 -12.52
CA ALA A 581 3.74 -19.63 -13.25
C ALA A 581 4.21 -20.81 -14.15
N LYS A 582 5.53 -21.10 -14.22
CA LYS A 582 6.08 -22.12 -15.14
C LYS A 582 5.44 -23.49 -14.97
N LEU A 583 5.26 -23.96 -13.76
CA LEU A 583 4.67 -25.28 -13.53
C LEU A 583 3.18 -25.34 -13.93
N PRO A 584 2.30 -24.47 -13.43
CA PRO A 584 0.89 -24.50 -13.82
C PRO A 584 0.70 -24.26 -15.33
N VAL A 585 1.45 -23.34 -15.93
CA VAL A 585 1.37 -23.09 -17.38
C VAL A 585 1.83 -24.32 -18.19
N THR A 586 2.90 -24.99 -17.76
CA THR A 586 3.36 -26.22 -18.47
C THR A 586 2.29 -27.32 -18.42
N LEU A 587 1.62 -27.49 -17.29
CA LEU A 587 0.53 -28.45 -17.13
C LEU A 587 -0.69 -28.07 -18.00
N ALA A 588 -1.06 -26.78 -18.02
CA ALA A 588 -2.14 -26.28 -18.85
C ALA A 588 -1.85 -26.44 -20.34
N LEU A 589 -0.62 -26.13 -20.79
CA LEU A 589 -0.20 -26.35 -22.19
C LEU A 589 -0.20 -27.85 -22.54
N GLY A 590 0.16 -28.72 -21.62
CA GLY A 590 0.07 -30.18 -21.77
C GLY A 590 -1.38 -30.63 -21.96
N SER A 591 -2.30 -30.14 -21.10
CA SER A 591 -3.75 -30.36 -21.21
C SER A 591 -4.29 -29.91 -22.59
N LEU A 592 -3.95 -28.69 -22.97
CA LEU A 592 -4.35 -28.11 -24.25
C LEU A 592 -3.81 -28.91 -25.46
N TRP A 593 -2.56 -29.41 -25.38
CA TRP A 593 -2.01 -30.31 -26.40
C TRP A 593 -2.80 -31.61 -26.50
N ILE A 594 -3.19 -32.23 -25.37
CA ILE A 594 -4.01 -33.45 -25.34
C ILE A 594 -5.37 -33.17 -25.96
N ARG A 595 -6.07 -32.08 -25.57
CA ARG A 595 -7.36 -31.69 -26.16
C ARG A 595 -7.28 -31.50 -27.65
N LYS A 596 -6.22 -30.81 -28.13
CA LYS A 596 -6.03 -30.55 -29.56
C LYS A 596 -5.83 -31.83 -30.40
N ASN A 597 -5.09 -32.82 -29.87
CA ASN A 597 -4.71 -34.01 -30.59
C ASN A 597 -5.63 -35.22 -30.36
N TYR A 598 -6.35 -35.25 -29.24
CA TYR A 598 -7.16 -36.40 -28.82
C TYR A 598 -8.58 -36.00 -28.38
N ALA A 599 -9.22 -35.09 -29.14
CA ALA A 599 -10.49 -34.44 -28.81
C ALA A 599 -11.65 -35.38 -28.40
N ASN A 600 -11.59 -36.67 -28.75
CA ASN A 600 -12.64 -37.68 -28.47
C ASN A 600 -12.11 -38.87 -27.61
N GLY A 601 -10.98 -38.72 -26.93
CA GLY A 601 -10.35 -39.81 -26.18
C GLY A 601 -10.72 -39.80 -24.67
N ILE A 602 -10.61 -40.99 -24.04
CA ILE A 602 -10.83 -41.19 -22.59
C ILE A 602 -9.99 -40.20 -21.74
N LEU A 603 -8.79 -39.82 -22.20
CA LEU A 603 -7.90 -38.91 -21.51
C LEU A 603 -8.49 -37.47 -21.38
N VAL A 604 -9.28 -37.01 -22.35
CA VAL A 604 -9.95 -35.71 -22.29
C VAL A 604 -11.01 -35.71 -21.20
N ASN A 605 -11.82 -36.79 -21.12
CA ASN A 605 -12.84 -36.94 -20.09
C ASN A 605 -12.24 -36.96 -18.68
N VAL A 606 -11.07 -37.57 -18.48
CA VAL A 606 -10.35 -37.56 -17.21
C VAL A 606 -9.86 -36.16 -16.86
N ILE A 607 -9.31 -35.42 -17.82
CA ILE A 607 -8.83 -34.05 -17.62
C ILE A 607 -10.00 -33.11 -17.27
N ASP A 608 -11.14 -33.27 -17.93
CA ASP A 608 -12.35 -32.48 -17.67
C ASP A 608 -12.95 -32.76 -16.28
N SER A 609 -12.72 -33.94 -15.71
CA SER A 609 -13.15 -34.31 -14.37
C SER A 609 -12.22 -33.78 -13.26
N LEU A 610 -10.99 -33.41 -13.57
CA LEU A 610 -10.02 -32.95 -12.57
C LEU A 610 -10.49 -31.73 -11.77
N PRO A 611 -11.13 -30.70 -12.36
CA PRO A 611 -11.62 -29.54 -11.61
C PRO A 611 -12.68 -29.88 -10.56
N GLU A 612 -13.47 -30.92 -10.77
CA GLU A 612 -14.47 -31.39 -9.80
C GLU A 612 -13.86 -32.27 -8.70
N ILE A 613 -12.74 -32.92 -9.02
CA ILE A 613 -12.03 -33.83 -8.10
C ILE A 613 -11.06 -33.06 -7.21
N TYR A 614 -10.45 -31.96 -7.76
CA TYR A 614 -9.42 -31.19 -7.08
C TYR A 614 -9.84 -30.64 -5.71
N PRO A 615 -11.00 -29.98 -5.53
CA PRO A 615 -11.43 -29.51 -4.21
C PRO A 615 -11.68 -30.64 -3.20
N LYS A 616 -12.11 -31.82 -3.68
CA LYS A 616 -12.31 -32.99 -2.83
C LYS A 616 -10.98 -33.60 -2.42
N VAL A 617 -10.00 -33.59 -3.32
CA VAL A 617 -8.64 -34.07 -3.03
C VAL A 617 -7.94 -33.09 -2.10
N GLU A 618 -8.09 -31.78 -2.33
CA GLU A 618 -7.53 -30.71 -1.48
C GLU A 618 -8.09 -30.81 -0.05
N ALA A 619 -9.42 -30.90 0.11
CA ALA A 619 -10.07 -31.13 1.41
C ALA A 619 -9.62 -32.44 2.07
N TRP A 620 -9.46 -33.49 1.29
CA TRP A 620 -8.94 -34.77 1.80
C TRP A 620 -7.48 -34.69 2.19
N VAL A 621 -6.66 -33.96 1.42
CA VAL A 621 -5.25 -33.72 1.71
C VAL A 621 -5.10 -32.86 2.96
N GLU A 622 -5.90 -31.81 3.12
CA GLU A 622 -5.92 -31.00 4.33
C GLU A 622 -6.35 -31.82 5.55
N ASP A 623 -7.41 -32.61 5.45
CA ASP A 623 -7.93 -33.44 6.55
C ASP A 623 -6.95 -34.55 6.96
N VAL A 624 -6.32 -35.20 5.97
CA VAL A 624 -5.46 -36.41 6.21
C VAL A 624 -4.00 -36.03 6.47
N LEU A 625 -3.49 -34.94 5.86
CA LEU A 625 -2.06 -34.54 5.97
C LEU A 625 -1.77 -33.58 7.11
N MET A 626 -2.76 -32.80 7.56
CA MET A 626 -2.55 -31.81 8.64
C MET A 626 -2.71 -32.41 10.05
N GLU A 627 -3.17 -33.64 10.18
CA GLU A 627 -3.04 -34.39 11.46
C GLU A 627 -1.55 -34.65 11.75
N GLU A 628 -1.11 -34.20 12.92
CA GLU A 628 0.26 -34.44 13.42
C GLU A 628 0.56 -35.94 13.44
N GLY A 629 1.41 -36.39 12.56
CA GLY A 629 1.80 -37.80 12.39
C GLY A 629 1.56 -38.36 10.99
N ASN A 630 0.50 -37.96 10.29
CA ASN A 630 0.19 -38.46 8.95
C ASN A 630 1.15 -37.90 7.89
N ALA A 631 1.56 -36.64 8.02
CA ALA A 631 2.58 -36.02 7.17
C ALA A 631 3.92 -36.76 7.24
N THR A 632 4.31 -37.21 8.44
CA THR A 632 5.54 -37.98 8.65
C THR A 632 5.44 -39.37 8.00
N ILE A 633 4.29 -40.05 8.15
CA ILE A 633 4.05 -41.35 7.54
C ILE A 633 4.04 -41.26 6.02
N LEU A 634 3.38 -40.25 5.46
CA LEU A 634 3.36 -40.02 4.00
C LEU A 634 4.73 -39.69 3.45
N THR A 635 5.50 -38.84 4.15
CA THR A 635 6.88 -38.51 3.76
C THR A 635 7.76 -39.75 3.76
N LEU A 636 7.65 -40.60 4.79
CA LEU A 636 8.36 -41.88 4.86
C LEU A 636 7.93 -42.84 3.75
N PHE A 637 6.62 -42.88 3.44
CA PHE A 637 6.09 -43.70 2.35
C PHE A 637 6.58 -43.25 0.98
N VAL A 638 6.61 -41.94 0.69
CA VAL A 638 7.17 -41.35 -0.53
C VAL A 638 8.67 -41.64 -0.62
N CYS A 639 9.40 -41.48 0.47
CA CYS A 639 10.83 -41.83 0.53
C CYS A 639 11.03 -43.33 0.24
N LEU A 640 10.20 -44.22 0.82
CA LEU A 640 10.28 -45.66 0.56
C LEU A 640 10.00 -45.98 -0.90
N LEU A 641 8.94 -45.42 -1.50
CA LEU A 641 8.65 -45.58 -2.92
C LEU A 641 9.76 -45.08 -3.82
N THR A 642 10.36 -43.93 -3.47
CA THR A 642 11.52 -43.37 -4.21
C THR A 642 12.73 -44.30 -4.13
N VAL A 643 13.02 -44.86 -2.96
CA VAL A 643 14.11 -45.82 -2.76
C VAL A 643 13.83 -47.10 -3.54
N LEU A 644 12.59 -47.65 -3.50
CA LEU A 644 12.19 -48.83 -4.26
C LEU A 644 12.32 -48.58 -5.78
N TYR A 645 11.87 -47.42 -6.26
CA TYR A 645 11.99 -47.03 -7.66
C TYR A 645 13.45 -46.90 -8.10
N LEU A 646 14.30 -46.26 -7.29
CA LEU A 646 15.74 -46.14 -7.59
C LEU A 646 16.42 -47.50 -7.58
N ARG A 647 16.04 -48.39 -6.62
CA ARG A 647 16.54 -49.75 -6.55
C ARG A 647 16.14 -50.58 -7.78
N GLU A 648 14.86 -50.43 -8.21
CA GLU A 648 14.36 -51.12 -9.41
C GLU A 648 15.05 -50.58 -10.69
N ARG A 649 15.21 -49.26 -10.77
CA ARG A 649 15.97 -48.61 -11.86
C ARG A 649 17.40 -49.08 -11.90
N GLN A 650 18.06 -49.20 -10.75
CA GLN A 650 19.43 -49.72 -10.64
C GLN A 650 19.50 -51.20 -11.04
N ARG A 651 18.51 -52.04 -10.65
CA ARG A 651 18.41 -53.42 -11.10
C ARG A 651 18.26 -53.54 -12.62
N ARG A 652 17.44 -52.68 -13.24
CA ARG A 652 17.29 -52.63 -14.71
C ARG A 652 18.59 -52.22 -15.41
N HIS A 653 19.31 -51.25 -14.86
CA HIS A 653 20.64 -50.89 -15.39
C HIS A 653 21.67 -52.01 -15.26
N VAL A 654 21.69 -52.71 -14.11
CA VAL A 654 22.57 -53.85 -13.90
C VAL A 654 22.19 -55.01 -14.82
N ALA A 655 20.86 -55.30 -14.98
CA ALA A 655 20.38 -56.32 -15.89
C ALA A 655 20.72 -56.00 -17.37
N ALA A 656 20.59 -54.72 -17.78
CA ALA A 656 20.99 -54.27 -19.11
C ALA A 656 22.49 -54.42 -19.34
N ALA A 657 23.31 -54.05 -18.36
CA ALA A 657 24.78 -54.23 -18.41
C ALA A 657 25.20 -55.71 -18.41
N ALA A 658 24.46 -56.55 -17.68
CA ALA A 658 24.68 -58.01 -17.68
C ALA A 658 24.22 -58.67 -18.98
N GLY A 659 23.22 -58.12 -19.67
CA GLY A 659 22.75 -58.57 -20.99
C GLY A 659 23.74 -58.21 -22.12
N GLU A 660 24.45 -57.11 -22.00
CA GLU A 660 25.54 -56.73 -22.93
C GLU A 660 26.82 -57.58 -22.77
N VAL A 661 27.02 -58.22 -21.63
CA VAL A 661 28.17 -59.11 -21.38
C VAL A 661 27.90 -60.55 -21.84
N ALA A 662 26.65 -60.89 -22.22
CA ALA A 662 26.27 -62.24 -22.62
C ALA A 662 26.31 -62.54 -24.11
N PHE A 663 26.86 -61.67 -24.97
CA PHE A 663 27.16 -61.97 -26.37
C PHE A 663 28.54 -61.43 -26.76
N PRO A 664 29.57 -62.34 -26.76
CA PRO A 664 30.29 -62.60 -27.99
C PRO A 664 30.67 -64.06 -28.13
N HIS A 665 30.72 -64.47 -29.32
CA HIS A 665 31.25 -65.70 -29.91
C HIS A 665 30.30 -66.87 -30.14
N GLN A 666 29.68 -66.75 -31.24
CA GLN A 666 29.65 -67.80 -32.22
C GLN A 666 29.44 -67.14 -33.59
N LEU A 667 30.47 -67.32 -34.42
CA LEU A 667 30.33 -67.74 -35.82
C LEU A 667 31.67 -67.58 -36.51
N GLY A 668 32.31 -68.66 -36.71
CA GLY A 668 33.34 -68.80 -37.69
C GLY A 668 33.28 -70.25 -38.19
N GLU A 669 32.45 -70.45 -39.18
CA GLU A 669 32.46 -71.59 -40.06
C GLU A 669 33.80 -71.64 -40.82
N GLN A 670 34.24 -72.81 -41.04
CA GLN A 670 34.94 -73.47 -42.19
C GLN A 670 36.13 -74.29 -41.69
N GLY A 671 36.17 -75.51 -41.95
CA GLY A 671 36.39 -76.23 -43.09
C GLY A 671 36.82 -77.66 -42.73
N VAL A 672 36.20 -78.57 -43.31
CA VAL A 672 36.65 -79.97 -43.58
C VAL A 672 37.91 -79.89 -44.40
N PRO A 673 38.91 -80.81 -44.29
CA PRO A 673 38.73 -82.26 -44.57
C PRO A 673 39.64 -83.24 -43.79
N VAL A 674 39.09 -84.42 -43.58
CA VAL A 674 39.48 -85.76 -44.06
C VAL A 674 40.99 -86.19 -43.96
N ILE A 675 41.11 -87.46 -43.46
CA ILE A 675 42.13 -88.48 -43.73
C ILE A 675 43.21 -88.63 -42.65
N HIS A 676 43.22 -89.61 -41.97
CA HIS A 676 43.71 -90.93 -41.73
C HIS A 676 43.48 -91.36 -40.30
#